data_049da589f99b151e22b3979b3c515255
#
_entry.id   049da589f99b151e22b3979b3c515255
#
_cell.length_a   1.000
_cell.length_b   1.000
_cell.length_c   1.000
_cell.angle_alpha   90.00
_cell.angle_beta   90.00
_cell.angle_gamma   90.00
#
_symmetry.space_group_name_H-M   'P 1'
#
loop_
_entity.id
_entity.type
_entity.pdbx_description
1 polymer ?
#
loop_
_entity_poly.entity_id
_entity_poly.type
_entity_poly.pdbx_seq_one_letter_code
_entity_poly.pdbx_strand_id
1 'polypeptide(L)'
;MPTISIITPAYNCEKYLEEAVDSVLAQTLRDWEMLIIDDCSSDNTYRCMQKLAQKDNRIRIFRNKHNAGAAATRNYGIQEAKSQWIAFLDSDDLWRKEKLEKQMAILDKYPEASFLFTGSEFIEDDGMTIAHTLHVPDKVSRKKLLKQNVISCSSVLIRRELMLKYPMPEEDGIHEDFATWLKILSEIPWAYSVDEPLLIYRRALASKSGQKGKSAQMNWQTYIKAEVPLRKRVFCMISYSFHGIYKYSQLWWKSYRLMMRKERFKKLFLMVMTALLLFLWTLTFSYAWFHHYNFRKIIGRKYFFWGYVTLFALYTALNLLVGKVFSAYRVVHQQWIEVILSHGYTVILVNIATYLELALIGRWKFMMHILPMLVVTAVNFLTGILWSVLVRWLYANIYPAHEILLIYSTQSTQALEQELLHQSESYHLKTRLPLNAGREKITKEIMRHESVMLGDMSSEDREFYIRYCYEHKKRCYCQTTLSDILLMSSEKVSLSDMTLQLFRNCGLTVEQRIGKRLFDIIFSLLIMGAFSWLYLLIAMFIKLTDGGPVLISQECLTRNGKHFKQYKFRTTPVGISEINPTKWICGGHFLMASHLDELPQFLNVLRGEMSVVGPYPERIQIAEKYEKNHPEFTYRLSVKAGLTGYAKVHGKYSSSKKNQLKMDFYYIQNYSFALDLSILAATLKVLLEPHQK
;
A
#
# COMPACT_ATOMS: atom_id res chain seq x y z
N MET A 1 33.72 31.76 -35.28
CA MET A 1 33.19 30.40 -35.51
C MET A 1 32.71 29.88 -34.18
N PRO A 2 31.59 29.20 -34.10
CA PRO A 2 31.11 28.67 -32.82
C PRO A 2 32.09 27.68 -32.20
N THR A 3 32.16 27.58 -30.89
CA THR A 3 33.06 26.67 -30.18
C THR A 3 32.55 25.23 -30.24
N ILE A 4 31.22 25.01 -30.19
CA ILE A 4 30.58 23.70 -30.14
C ILE A 4 29.51 23.61 -31.25
N SER A 5 29.49 22.51 -32.00
CA SER A 5 28.37 22.13 -32.89
C SER A 5 27.58 21.01 -32.22
N ILE A 6 26.29 21.23 -31.98
CA ILE A 6 25.36 20.28 -31.38
C ILE A 6 24.60 19.58 -32.52
N ILE A 7 24.67 18.27 -32.59
CA ILE A 7 24.06 17.46 -33.68
C ILE A 7 22.87 16.70 -33.09
N THR A 8 21.69 16.93 -33.68
CA THR A 8 20.41 16.31 -33.25
C THR A 8 19.78 15.60 -34.46
N PRO A 9 19.83 14.25 -34.52
CA PRO A 9 19.06 13.49 -35.50
C PRO A 9 17.58 13.52 -35.06
N ALA A 10 16.68 13.76 -36.02
CA ALA A 10 15.26 13.87 -35.84
C ALA A 10 14.50 12.91 -36.75
N TYR A 11 13.67 12.03 -36.19
CA TYR A 11 12.79 11.13 -36.95
C TYR A 11 11.50 10.85 -36.15
N ASN A 12 10.36 11.32 -36.68
CA ASN A 12 9.04 11.17 -36.06
C ASN A 12 9.04 11.54 -34.57
N CYS A 13 9.56 12.73 -34.24
CA CYS A 13 9.78 13.20 -32.87
C CYS A 13 9.08 14.54 -32.55
N GLU A 14 8.01 14.85 -33.26
CA GLU A 14 7.19 16.07 -33.08
C GLU A 14 6.89 16.36 -31.58
N LYS A 15 6.63 15.32 -30.79
CA LYS A 15 6.24 15.41 -29.39
C LYS A 15 7.35 15.94 -28.45
N TYR A 16 8.63 15.69 -28.77
CA TYR A 16 9.75 15.92 -27.83
C TYR A 16 10.75 16.94 -28.31
N LEU A 17 10.81 17.21 -29.63
CA LEU A 17 11.84 18.02 -30.24
C LEU A 17 11.90 19.45 -29.69
N GLU A 18 10.76 20.07 -29.38
CA GLU A 18 10.72 21.42 -28.84
C GLU A 18 11.36 21.48 -27.45
N GLU A 19 11.06 20.51 -26.57
CA GLU A 19 11.68 20.40 -25.24
C GLU A 19 13.21 20.21 -25.32
N ALA A 20 13.66 19.36 -26.27
CA ALA A 20 15.08 19.11 -26.49
C ALA A 20 15.81 20.39 -26.91
N VAL A 21 15.27 21.12 -27.88
CA VAL A 21 15.84 22.40 -28.34
C VAL A 21 15.82 23.46 -27.25
N ASP A 22 14.73 23.60 -26.51
CA ASP A 22 14.63 24.56 -25.39
C ASP A 22 15.69 24.28 -24.32
N SER A 23 16.06 23.01 -24.10
CA SER A 23 17.15 22.63 -23.16
C SER A 23 18.53 23.12 -23.65
N VAL A 24 18.73 23.22 -24.96
CA VAL A 24 19.93 23.80 -25.57
C VAL A 24 19.91 25.32 -25.52
N LEU A 25 18.79 25.94 -25.82
CA LEU A 25 18.62 27.39 -25.71
C LEU A 25 18.86 27.91 -24.29
N ALA A 26 18.57 27.09 -23.29
CA ALA A 26 18.79 27.38 -21.87
C ALA A 26 20.25 27.25 -21.41
N GLN A 27 21.19 26.75 -22.23
CA GLN A 27 22.59 26.55 -21.82
C GLN A 27 23.27 27.86 -21.40
N THR A 28 24.07 27.78 -20.33
CA THR A 28 24.86 28.94 -19.82
C THR A 28 25.96 29.31 -20.78
N LEU A 29 26.63 28.34 -21.42
CA LEU A 29 27.56 28.58 -22.52
C LEU A 29 26.77 28.99 -23.76
N ARG A 30 27.08 30.17 -24.34
CA ARG A 30 26.31 30.75 -25.46
C ARG A 30 26.93 30.56 -26.84
N ASP A 31 28.22 30.16 -26.93
CA ASP A 31 28.98 30.03 -28.16
C ASP A 31 28.85 28.61 -28.76
N TRP A 32 27.67 28.34 -29.32
CA TRP A 32 27.34 27.10 -30.01
C TRP A 32 26.50 27.29 -31.27
N GLU A 33 26.53 26.35 -32.17
CA GLU A 33 25.53 26.15 -33.24
C GLU A 33 24.81 24.83 -33.02
N MET A 34 23.56 24.70 -33.45
CA MET A 34 22.79 23.45 -33.42
C MET A 34 22.36 23.05 -34.83
N LEU A 35 22.68 21.81 -35.19
CA LEU A 35 22.29 21.21 -36.45
C LEU A 35 21.22 20.16 -36.19
N ILE A 36 20.00 20.40 -36.66
CA ILE A 36 18.88 19.45 -36.56
C ILE A 36 18.69 18.83 -37.95
N ILE A 37 18.79 17.52 -38.04
CA ILE A 37 18.73 16.81 -39.31
C ILE A 37 17.50 15.89 -39.29
N ASP A 38 16.49 16.21 -40.12
CA ASP A 38 15.32 15.37 -40.33
C ASP A 38 15.66 14.16 -41.18
N ASP A 39 15.50 12.97 -40.62
CA ASP A 39 15.73 11.70 -41.30
C ASP A 39 14.49 11.21 -42.08
N CYS A 40 13.88 12.12 -42.85
CA CYS A 40 12.69 11.85 -43.68
C CYS A 40 11.46 11.49 -42.83
N SER A 41 11.13 12.31 -41.83
CA SER A 41 9.95 12.13 -40.98
C SER A 41 8.64 12.19 -41.76
N SER A 42 7.67 11.39 -41.30
CA SER A 42 6.31 11.34 -41.88
C SER A 42 5.27 12.13 -41.05
N ASP A 43 5.64 12.58 -39.84
CA ASP A 43 4.85 13.44 -38.96
C ASP A 43 5.18 14.95 -39.15
N ASN A 44 4.75 15.82 -38.25
CA ASN A 44 5.03 17.25 -38.31
C ASN A 44 6.44 17.65 -37.82
N THR A 45 7.36 16.71 -37.61
CA THR A 45 8.73 16.98 -37.11
C THR A 45 9.42 18.06 -37.95
N TYR A 46 9.42 17.96 -39.27
CA TYR A 46 10.09 18.96 -40.14
C TYR A 46 9.45 20.35 -39.98
N ARG A 47 8.14 20.43 -39.86
CA ARG A 47 7.45 21.72 -39.65
C ARG A 47 7.79 22.32 -38.26
N CYS A 48 7.97 21.48 -37.25
CA CYS A 48 8.46 21.89 -35.93
C CYS A 48 9.88 22.48 -36.06
N MET A 49 10.80 21.80 -36.79
CA MET A 49 12.16 22.27 -37.00
C MET A 49 12.20 23.64 -37.70
N GLN A 50 11.34 23.88 -38.70
CA GLN A 50 11.26 25.19 -39.38
C GLN A 50 10.88 26.31 -38.40
N LYS A 51 9.95 26.08 -37.49
CA LYS A 51 9.57 27.04 -36.45
C LYS A 51 10.71 27.30 -35.48
N LEU A 52 11.45 26.26 -35.08
CA LEU A 52 12.56 26.36 -34.14
C LEU A 52 13.74 27.13 -34.74
N ALA A 53 14.04 26.91 -36.00
CA ALA A 53 15.07 27.64 -36.74
C ALA A 53 14.74 29.17 -36.90
N GLN A 54 13.46 29.53 -36.84
CA GLN A 54 13.04 30.93 -36.83
C GLN A 54 13.20 31.59 -35.46
N LYS A 55 13.19 30.79 -34.35
CA LYS A 55 13.36 31.30 -32.98
C LYS A 55 14.80 31.75 -32.68
N ASP A 56 15.81 31.07 -33.27
CA ASP A 56 17.23 31.35 -33.01
C ASP A 56 18.09 31.06 -34.24
N ASN A 57 18.90 32.05 -34.70
CA ASN A 57 19.73 31.98 -35.89
C ASN A 57 20.93 31.01 -35.77
N ARG A 58 21.22 30.51 -34.59
CA ARG A 58 22.23 29.48 -34.33
C ARG A 58 21.74 28.09 -34.68
N ILE A 59 20.42 27.89 -34.92
CA ILE A 59 19.81 26.63 -35.32
C ILE A 59 19.79 26.51 -36.81
N ARG A 60 20.46 25.48 -37.34
CA ARG A 60 20.49 25.13 -38.75
C ARG A 60 19.74 23.81 -38.95
N ILE A 61 18.86 23.75 -39.95
CA ILE A 61 18.06 22.57 -40.25
C ILE A 61 18.44 21.95 -41.57
N PHE A 62 18.43 20.62 -41.59
CA PHE A 62 18.73 19.81 -42.82
C PHE A 62 17.67 18.71 -42.95
N ARG A 63 17.56 18.13 -44.11
CA ARG A 63 16.65 17.01 -44.39
C ARG A 63 17.29 15.97 -45.29
N ASN A 64 17.26 14.71 -44.87
CA ASN A 64 17.67 13.58 -45.67
C ASN A 64 16.63 13.28 -46.78
N LYS A 65 17.08 12.77 -47.92
CA LYS A 65 16.19 12.40 -49.05
C LYS A 65 15.36 11.13 -48.75
N HIS A 66 15.87 10.27 -47.92
CA HIS A 66 15.25 9.04 -47.44
C HIS A 66 15.69 8.76 -46.00
N ASN A 67 15.00 7.86 -45.33
CA ASN A 67 15.41 7.47 -43.96
C ASN A 67 16.72 6.67 -44.05
N ALA A 68 17.80 7.27 -43.58
CA ALA A 68 19.16 6.72 -43.60
C ALA A 68 19.60 6.16 -42.26
N GLY A 69 18.81 6.34 -41.19
CA GLY A 69 19.09 5.92 -39.83
C GLY A 69 19.95 6.92 -39.06
N ALA A 70 19.96 6.76 -37.72
CA ALA A 70 20.59 7.71 -36.80
C ALA A 70 22.09 7.88 -36.98
N ALA A 71 22.82 6.81 -37.34
CA ALA A 71 24.26 6.85 -37.61
C ALA A 71 24.60 7.73 -38.81
N ALA A 72 23.97 7.48 -39.96
CA ALA A 72 24.17 8.26 -41.17
C ALA A 72 23.76 9.72 -40.98
N THR A 73 22.64 9.96 -40.27
CA THR A 73 22.15 11.31 -39.96
C THR A 73 23.14 12.07 -39.08
N ARG A 74 23.73 11.42 -38.04
CA ARG A 74 24.78 12.05 -37.21
C ARG A 74 26.06 12.28 -38.02
N ASN A 75 26.49 11.33 -38.88
CA ASN A 75 27.66 11.49 -39.71
C ASN A 75 27.51 12.68 -40.67
N TYR A 76 26.34 12.86 -41.28
CA TYR A 76 26.04 14.03 -42.11
C TYR A 76 26.15 15.32 -41.30
N GLY A 77 25.60 15.37 -40.10
CA GLY A 77 25.73 16.52 -39.21
C GLY A 77 27.18 16.83 -38.83
N ILE A 78 28.04 15.83 -38.59
CA ILE A 78 29.49 15.99 -38.33
C ILE A 78 30.21 16.65 -39.49
N GLN A 79 29.85 16.31 -40.71
CA GLN A 79 30.42 16.91 -41.94
C GLN A 79 30.04 18.39 -42.07
N GLU A 80 28.76 18.71 -41.83
CA GLU A 80 28.21 20.07 -41.91
C GLU A 80 28.59 20.98 -40.72
N ALA A 81 29.11 20.43 -39.62
CA ALA A 81 29.53 21.13 -38.43
C ALA A 81 30.73 22.04 -38.69
N LYS A 82 30.71 23.26 -38.09
CA LYS A 82 31.77 24.27 -38.28
C LYS A 82 32.74 24.36 -37.08
N SER A 83 32.39 23.75 -35.98
CA SER A 83 33.12 23.86 -34.71
C SER A 83 34.20 22.80 -34.54
N GLN A 84 35.15 23.04 -33.64
CA GLN A 84 36.16 22.07 -33.24
C GLN A 84 35.61 20.95 -32.36
N TRP A 85 34.52 21.25 -31.61
CA TRP A 85 33.88 20.31 -30.71
C TRP A 85 32.50 19.92 -31.22
N ILE A 86 32.19 18.64 -31.13
CA ILE A 86 30.86 18.07 -31.46
C ILE A 86 30.21 17.59 -30.16
N ALA A 87 28.97 17.99 -29.95
CA ALA A 87 28.07 17.39 -28.96
C ALA A 87 26.91 16.69 -29.65
N PHE A 88 26.44 15.60 -29.10
CA PHE A 88 25.26 14.90 -29.60
C PHE A 88 24.10 15.09 -28.59
N LEU A 89 22.90 15.30 -29.15
CA LEU A 89 21.65 15.34 -28.42
C LEU A 89 20.59 14.62 -29.22
N ASP A 90 20.06 13.51 -28.70
CA ASP A 90 18.93 12.82 -29.32
C ASP A 90 17.64 13.64 -29.10
N SER A 91 16.72 13.57 -30.05
CA SER A 91 15.55 14.47 -30.13
C SER A 91 14.52 14.26 -28.99
N ASP A 92 14.68 13.21 -28.20
CA ASP A 92 13.84 12.88 -27.03
C ASP A 92 14.53 13.09 -25.68
N ASP A 93 15.82 13.48 -25.66
CA ASP A 93 16.62 13.73 -24.48
C ASP A 93 16.69 15.25 -24.14
N LEU A 94 17.06 15.57 -22.90
CA LEU A 94 17.20 16.95 -22.41
C LEU A 94 18.54 17.16 -21.73
N TRP A 95 19.02 18.39 -21.72
CA TRP A 95 20.23 18.79 -21.01
C TRP A 95 19.94 19.71 -19.83
N ARG A 96 20.73 19.58 -18.76
CA ARG A 96 20.79 20.57 -17.69
C ARG A 96 21.52 21.82 -18.19
N LYS A 97 21.11 23.00 -17.76
CA LYS A 97 21.57 24.31 -18.27
C LYS A 97 23.08 24.52 -18.18
N GLU A 98 23.77 23.87 -17.24
CA GLU A 98 25.22 24.02 -17.01
C GLU A 98 26.06 22.95 -17.74
N LYS A 99 25.47 22.07 -18.57
CA LYS A 99 26.17 20.90 -19.14
C LYS A 99 27.39 21.29 -19.97
N LEU A 100 27.23 22.15 -20.96
CA LEU A 100 28.31 22.51 -21.86
C LEU A 100 29.42 23.29 -21.15
N GLU A 101 29.07 24.20 -20.24
CA GLU A 101 30.03 24.96 -19.44
C GLU A 101 30.88 24.04 -18.56
N LYS A 102 30.25 23.11 -17.82
CA LYS A 102 30.98 22.17 -16.97
C LYS A 102 31.84 21.18 -17.72
N GLN A 103 31.41 20.76 -18.91
CA GLN A 103 32.24 19.92 -19.79
C GLN A 103 33.46 20.70 -20.29
N MET A 104 33.31 21.94 -20.74
CA MET A 104 34.44 22.74 -21.19
C MET A 104 35.42 23.06 -20.05
N ALA A 105 34.94 23.28 -18.83
CA ALA A 105 35.79 23.49 -17.65
C ALA A 105 36.70 22.28 -17.29
N ILE A 106 36.39 21.07 -17.80
CA ILE A 106 37.32 19.94 -17.66
C ILE A 106 38.65 20.19 -18.36
N LEU A 107 38.67 20.99 -19.45
CA LEU A 107 39.89 21.31 -20.19
C LEU A 107 40.87 22.14 -19.36
N ASP A 108 40.41 22.89 -18.37
CA ASP A 108 41.28 23.60 -17.44
C ASP A 108 42.11 22.63 -16.58
N LYS A 109 41.52 21.47 -16.25
CA LYS A 109 42.16 20.41 -15.45
C LYS A 109 42.90 19.39 -16.32
N TYR A 110 42.40 19.12 -17.51
CA TYR A 110 42.93 18.13 -18.44
C TYR A 110 42.97 18.72 -19.86
N PRO A 111 43.98 19.56 -20.18
CA PRO A 111 44.13 20.24 -21.49
C PRO A 111 44.20 19.27 -22.68
N GLU A 112 44.69 18.05 -22.40
CA GLU A 112 44.84 16.96 -23.42
C GLU A 112 43.49 16.28 -23.70
N ALA A 113 42.43 16.54 -22.94
CA ALA A 113 41.17 15.86 -23.13
C ALA A 113 40.55 16.17 -24.50
N SER A 114 40.20 15.13 -25.22
CA SER A 114 39.56 15.20 -26.53
C SER A 114 38.22 14.51 -26.62
N PHE A 115 37.83 13.79 -25.56
CA PHE A 115 36.58 13.07 -25.40
C PHE A 115 36.03 13.24 -24.00
N LEU A 116 34.86 13.88 -23.87
CA LEU A 116 34.21 14.23 -22.63
C LEU A 116 32.79 13.64 -22.61
N PHE A 117 32.29 13.28 -21.41
CA PHE A 117 30.91 12.82 -21.21
C PHE A 117 30.41 13.16 -19.80
N THR A 118 29.12 12.94 -19.52
CA THR A 118 28.51 13.30 -18.24
C THR A 118 27.70 12.15 -17.67
N GLY A 119 27.38 12.22 -16.37
CA GLY A 119 26.35 11.41 -15.73
C GLY A 119 24.97 11.71 -16.29
N SER A 120 24.01 10.82 -16.00
CA SER A 120 22.64 10.91 -16.52
C SER A 120 21.60 10.67 -15.43
N GLU A 121 20.47 11.34 -15.51
CA GLU A 121 19.24 11.00 -14.82
C GLU A 121 18.19 10.52 -15.83
N PHE A 122 17.14 9.83 -15.34
CA PHE A 122 16.16 9.20 -16.22
C PHE A 122 14.77 9.79 -15.97
N ILE A 123 14.01 9.99 -17.04
CA ILE A 123 12.59 10.35 -16.99
C ILE A 123 11.77 9.34 -17.78
N GLU A 124 10.51 9.15 -17.41
CA GLU A 124 9.55 8.37 -18.20
C GLU A 124 8.96 9.22 -19.34
N ASP A 125 8.22 8.59 -20.24
CA ASP A 125 7.59 9.21 -21.40
C ASP A 125 6.60 10.34 -21.02
N ASP A 126 6.01 10.26 -19.84
CA ASP A 126 5.11 11.28 -19.26
C ASP A 126 5.85 12.42 -18.54
N GLY A 127 7.19 12.45 -18.58
CA GLY A 127 8.01 13.46 -17.91
C GLY A 127 8.24 13.23 -16.42
N MET A 128 7.71 12.15 -15.82
CA MET A 128 7.98 11.82 -14.42
C MET A 128 9.43 11.40 -14.22
N THR A 129 10.11 12.04 -13.28
CA THR A 129 11.50 11.73 -12.93
C THR A 129 11.60 10.34 -12.29
N ILE A 130 12.37 9.46 -12.91
CA ILE A 130 12.78 8.22 -12.27
C ILE A 130 13.92 8.58 -11.31
N ALA A 131 13.74 8.42 -10.01
CA ALA A 131 14.73 8.75 -8.98
C ALA A 131 15.98 7.84 -9.07
N HIS A 132 16.64 7.84 -10.21
CA HIS A 132 17.88 7.10 -10.46
C HIS A 132 18.86 7.95 -11.24
N THR A 133 20.02 8.17 -10.65
CA THR A 133 21.15 8.85 -11.28
C THR A 133 22.19 7.81 -11.71
N LEU A 134 22.62 7.87 -12.93
CA LEU A 134 23.77 7.11 -13.40
C LEU A 134 25.03 7.90 -13.11
N HIS A 135 25.74 7.52 -12.05
CA HIS A 135 27.05 8.02 -11.73
C HIS A 135 28.10 7.45 -12.68
N VAL A 136 29.07 8.25 -13.03
CA VAL A 136 30.13 7.88 -13.96
C VAL A 136 31.50 8.10 -13.30
N PRO A 137 32.50 7.25 -13.58
CA PRO A 137 33.84 7.46 -13.03
C PRO A 137 34.54 8.62 -13.71
N ASP A 138 35.43 9.36 -13.07
CA ASP A 138 36.16 10.55 -13.56
C ASP A 138 36.76 10.35 -14.96
N LYS A 139 37.21 9.14 -15.29
CA LYS A 139 37.74 8.76 -16.59
C LYS A 139 37.48 7.29 -16.94
N VAL A 140 37.31 7.02 -18.22
CA VAL A 140 37.01 5.70 -18.77
C VAL A 140 38.00 5.34 -19.85
N SER A 141 38.60 4.13 -19.74
CA SER A 141 39.45 3.54 -20.78
C SER A 141 38.67 2.52 -21.62
N ARG A 142 39.20 2.14 -22.78
CA ARG A 142 38.65 1.07 -23.63
C ARG A 142 38.36 -0.21 -22.83
N LYS A 143 39.30 -0.62 -21.93
CA LYS A 143 39.16 -1.83 -21.09
C LYS A 143 37.95 -1.77 -20.16
N LYS A 144 37.65 -0.59 -19.60
CA LYS A 144 36.50 -0.38 -18.73
C LYS A 144 35.21 -0.31 -19.53
N LEU A 145 35.21 0.38 -20.67
CA LEU A 145 34.06 0.52 -21.55
C LEU A 145 33.62 -0.83 -22.15
N LEU A 146 34.54 -1.73 -22.49
CA LEU A 146 34.25 -3.09 -22.95
C LEU A 146 33.44 -3.91 -21.94
N LYS A 147 33.61 -3.66 -20.62
CA LYS A 147 32.88 -4.39 -19.56
C LYS A 147 31.49 -3.84 -19.33
N GLN A 148 31.30 -2.54 -19.53
CA GLN A 148 30.04 -1.84 -19.33
C GLN A 148 30.05 -0.54 -20.13
N ASN A 149 29.07 -0.36 -21.04
CA ASN A 149 28.86 0.92 -21.70
C ASN A 149 28.25 1.92 -20.71
N VAL A 150 29.05 2.91 -20.29
CA VAL A 150 28.65 3.98 -19.36
C VAL A 150 28.51 5.33 -20.08
N ILE A 151 28.77 5.41 -21.37
CA ILE A 151 28.77 6.63 -22.19
C ILE A 151 27.50 6.65 -23.03
N SER A 152 26.54 7.47 -22.66
CA SER A 152 25.33 7.73 -23.48
C SER A 152 25.67 8.72 -24.59
N CYS A 153 25.14 8.52 -25.80
CA CYS A 153 25.42 9.38 -26.96
C CYS A 153 25.13 10.86 -26.66
N SER A 154 23.95 11.17 -26.10
CA SER A 154 23.52 12.54 -25.75
C SER A 154 24.33 13.19 -24.60
N SER A 155 25.23 12.41 -23.93
CA SER A 155 26.11 12.97 -22.89
C SER A 155 27.45 13.47 -23.43
N VAL A 156 27.80 13.12 -24.67
CA VAL A 156 29.13 13.26 -25.27
C VAL A 156 29.42 14.69 -25.74
N LEU A 157 30.67 15.12 -25.53
CA LEU A 157 31.31 16.26 -26.17
C LEU A 157 32.72 15.79 -26.61
N ILE A 158 33.01 15.86 -27.92
CA ILE A 158 34.20 15.22 -28.51
C ILE A 158 34.81 16.11 -29.59
N ARG A 159 36.14 16.01 -29.80
CA ARG A 159 36.83 16.70 -30.89
C ARG A 159 36.30 16.22 -32.25
N ARG A 160 35.94 17.17 -33.11
CA ARG A 160 35.41 16.91 -34.46
C ARG A 160 36.36 16.06 -35.31
N GLU A 161 37.67 16.28 -35.20
CA GLU A 161 38.68 15.50 -35.92
C GLU A 161 38.63 13.97 -35.63
N LEU A 162 38.34 13.59 -34.38
CA LEU A 162 38.16 12.19 -33.98
C LEU A 162 36.91 11.58 -34.66
N MET A 163 35.82 12.37 -34.71
CA MET A 163 34.59 11.90 -35.36
C MET A 163 34.70 11.81 -36.88
N LEU A 164 35.48 12.71 -37.53
CA LEU A 164 35.78 12.61 -38.95
C LEU A 164 36.67 11.42 -39.27
N LYS A 165 37.63 11.08 -38.38
CA LYS A 165 38.51 9.94 -38.54
C LYS A 165 37.80 8.61 -38.26
N TYR A 166 36.87 8.58 -37.31
CA TYR A 166 36.11 7.41 -36.86
C TYR A 166 34.60 7.66 -36.96
N PRO A 167 34.02 7.71 -38.18
CA PRO A 167 32.59 7.92 -38.36
C PRO A 167 31.78 6.78 -37.72
N MET A 168 30.54 7.07 -37.33
CA MET A 168 29.62 6.07 -36.83
C MET A 168 29.29 5.04 -37.91
N PRO A 169 29.37 3.73 -37.60
CA PRO A 169 29.03 2.69 -38.59
C PRO A 169 27.53 2.72 -38.86
N GLU A 170 27.18 2.69 -40.16
CA GLU A 170 25.80 2.81 -40.67
C GLU A 170 25.11 1.46 -40.83
N GLU A 171 25.76 0.39 -40.39
CA GLU A 171 25.26 -0.99 -40.48
C GLU A 171 24.16 -1.25 -39.44
N ASP A 172 23.07 -1.89 -39.87
CA ASP A 172 22.03 -2.33 -38.95
C ASP A 172 22.49 -3.44 -38.00
N GLY A 173 21.91 -3.50 -36.80
CA GLY A 173 22.15 -4.57 -35.83
C GLY A 173 23.39 -4.39 -34.95
N ILE A 174 23.97 -3.20 -34.90
CA ILE A 174 25.05 -2.82 -33.96
C ILE A 174 24.66 -1.57 -33.16
N HIS A 175 25.35 -1.32 -32.05
CA HIS A 175 25.29 -0.06 -31.34
C HIS A 175 26.35 0.88 -31.95
N GLU A 176 25.91 1.77 -32.83
CA GLU A 176 26.76 2.65 -33.61
C GLU A 176 27.67 3.55 -32.77
N ASP A 177 27.10 4.14 -31.71
CA ASP A 177 27.81 4.99 -30.77
C ASP A 177 28.87 4.19 -29.99
N PHE A 178 28.48 3.06 -29.41
CA PHE A 178 29.39 2.20 -28.63
C PHE A 178 30.54 1.65 -29.49
N ALA A 179 30.29 1.25 -30.72
CA ALA A 179 31.32 0.81 -31.66
C ALA A 179 32.33 1.93 -31.92
N THR A 180 31.86 3.15 -32.12
CA THR A 180 32.68 4.33 -32.35
C THR A 180 33.52 4.69 -31.13
N TRP A 181 32.92 4.68 -29.94
CA TRP A 181 33.68 4.96 -28.70
C TRP A 181 34.77 3.93 -28.44
N LEU A 182 34.55 2.65 -28.72
CA LEU A 182 35.58 1.61 -28.61
C LEU A 182 36.72 1.80 -29.60
N LYS A 183 36.46 2.30 -30.80
CA LYS A 183 37.51 2.61 -31.80
C LYS A 183 38.31 3.83 -31.38
N ILE A 184 37.65 4.91 -30.99
CA ILE A 184 38.32 6.13 -30.55
C ILE A 184 39.19 5.86 -29.33
N LEU A 185 38.71 5.10 -28.33
CA LEU A 185 39.47 4.71 -27.13
C LEU A 185 40.56 3.65 -27.40
N SER A 186 40.77 3.21 -28.64
CA SER A 186 41.99 2.49 -29.05
C SER A 186 43.13 3.42 -29.40
N GLU A 187 42.85 4.66 -29.77
CA GLU A 187 43.83 5.69 -30.12
C GLU A 187 44.14 6.60 -28.93
N ILE A 188 43.08 7.08 -28.23
CA ILE A 188 43.23 7.92 -27.06
C ILE A 188 43.10 7.09 -25.76
N PRO A 189 43.89 7.39 -24.71
CA PRO A 189 43.91 6.55 -23.49
C PRO A 189 42.64 6.67 -22.65
N TRP A 190 41.98 7.84 -22.64
CA TRP A 190 40.88 8.15 -21.74
C TRP A 190 39.78 9.02 -22.38
N ALA A 191 38.53 8.70 -22.02
CA ALA A 191 37.41 9.65 -22.04
C ALA A 191 37.21 10.18 -20.61
N TYR A 192 37.12 11.50 -20.45
CA TYR A 192 36.97 12.18 -19.16
C TYR A 192 35.50 12.51 -18.89
N SER A 193 35.10 12.59 -17.64
CA SER A 193 33.69 12.82 -17.31
C SER A 193 33.45 13.88 -16.25
N VAL A 194 32.26 14.44 -16.26
CA VAL A 194 31.65 15.17 -15.14
C VAL A 194 30.68 14.22 -14.44
N ASP A 195 30.97 13.82 -13.18
CA ASP A 195 30.08 12.95 -12.40
C ASP A 195 28.89 13.71 -11.81
N GLU A 196 28.19 14.42 -12.68
CA GLU A 196 26.92 15.06 -12.39
C GLU A 196 25.87 14.64 -13.42
N PRO A 197 24.58 14.51 -13.03
CA PRO A 197 23.50 14.11 -13.95
C PRO A 197 23.07 15.26 -14.86
N LEU A 198 23.95 15.62 -15.81
CA LEU A 198 23.74 16.74 -16.72
C LEU A 198 22.97 16.35 -17.99
N LEU A 199 22.80 15.07 -18.26
CA LEU A 199 21.89 14.51 -19.23
C LEU A 199 20.63 13.98 -18.57
N ILE A 200 19.46 14.37 -19.06
CA ILE A 200 18.16 13.84 -18.71
C ILE A 200 17.73 12.91 -19.84
N TYR A 201 17.88 11.60 -19.60
CA TYR A 201 17.60 10.57 -20.58
C TYR A 201 16.14 10.13 -20.52
N ARG A 202 15.39 10.28 -21.64
CA ARG A 202 13.99 9.86 -21.72
C ARG A 202 13.89 8.39 -22.09
N ARG A 203 13.13 7.64 -21.29
CA ARG A 203 12.94 6.21 -21.49
C ARG A 203 11.62 5.94 -22.20
N ALA A 204 11.66 5.84 -23.53
CA ALA A 204 10.50 5.41 -24.32
C ALA A 204 10.41 3.89 -24.35
N LEU A 205 9.21 3.32 -24.10
CA LEU A 205 8.94 1.87 -24.12
C LEU A 205 9.22 1.22 -25.51
N ALA A 206 9.16 2.02 -26.57
CA ALA A 206 9.37 1.59 -27.95
C ALA A 206 10.83 1.77 -28.44
N SER A 207 11.77 2.21 -27.60
CA SER A 207 13.15 2.48 -28.02
C SER A 207 13.93 1.19 -28.37
N LYS A 208 14.91 1.30 -29.29
CA LYS A 208 15.81 0.19 -29.70
C LYS A 208 16.46 -0.53 -28.50
N SER A 209 16.72 0.18 -27.40
CA SER A 209 17.31 -0.36 -26.16
C SER A 209 16.32 -1.13 -25.28
N GLY A 210 15.00 -1.05 -25.53
CA GLY A 210 13.96 -1.73 -24.74
C GLY A 210 13.85 -3.24 -24.99
N GLN A 211 14.29 -3.74 -26.14
CA GLN A 211 14.20 -5.15 -26.52
C GLN A 211 15.47 -5.92 -26.13
N LYS A 212 15.49 -6.50 -24.93
CA LYS A 212 16.68 -7.12 -24.30
C LYS A 212 17.39 -8.20 -25.15
N GLY A 213 16.65 -9.03 -25.89
CA GLY A 213 17.24 -10.08 -26.73
C GLY A 213 18.01 -9.49 -27.93
N LYS A 214 17.42 -8.50 -28.60
CA LYS A 214 18.08 -7.79 -29.73
C LYS A 214 19.29 -7.00 -29.24
N SER A 215 19.22 -6.35 -28.07
CA SER A 215 20.33 -5.59 -27.51
C SER A 215 21.57 -6.46 -27.22
N ALA A 216 21.40 -7.69 -26.72
CA ALA A 216 22.51 -8.62 -26.50
C ALA A 216 23.15 -9.06 -27.82
N GLN A 217 22.36 -9.33 -28.87
CA GLN A 217 22.84 -9.64 -30.20
C GLN A 217 23.61 -8.46 -30.85
N MET A 218 23.06 -7.25 -30.70
CA MET A 218 23.72 -6.02 -31.17
C MET A 218 25.05 -5.81 -30.48
N ASN A 219 25.17 -6.00 -29.14
CA ASN A 219 26.43 -5.92 -28.43
C ASN A 219 27.46 -6.94 -28.91
N TRP A 220 27.02 -8.17 -29.20
CA TRP A 220 27.93 -9.19 -29.77
C TRP A 220 28.49 -8.75 -31.10
N GLN A 221 27.65 -8.23 -32.00
CA GLN A 221 28.07 -7.69 -33.30
C GLN A 221 28.96 -6.45 -33.14
N THR A 222 28.66 -5.57 -32.20
CA THR A 222 29.50 -4.41 -31.85
C THR A 222 30.93 -4.84 -31.46
N TYR A 223 31.07 -5.89 -30.63
CA TYR A 223 32.40 -6.42 -30.25
C TYR A 223 33.13 -7.08 -31.44
N ILE A 224 32.42 -7.66 -32.39
CA ILE A 224 33.02 -8.17 -33.64
C ILE A 224 33.58 -6.99 -34.47
N LYS A 225 32.76 -5.93 -34.64
CA LYS A 225 33.17 -4.74 -35.42
C LYS A 225 34.30 -3.95 -34.75
N ALA A 226 34.38 -3.99 -33.41
CA ALA A 226 35.49 -3.41 -32.63
C ALA A 226 36.73 -4.32 -32.53
N GLU A 227 36.78 -5.42 -33.30
CA GLU A 227 37.90 -6.38 -33.41
C GLU A 227 38.33 -6.98 -32.04
N VAL A 228 37.39 -7.21 -31.13
CA VAL A 228 37.66 -7.80 -29.82
C VAL A 228 37.90 -9.31 -29.97
N PRO A 229 39.02 -9.90 -29.50
CA PRO A 229 39.29 -11.34 -29.60
C PRO A 229 38.20 -12.21 -28.91
N LEU A 230 37.89 -13.37 -29.50
CA LEU A 230 36.75 -14.24 -29.10
C LEU A 230 36.71 -14.51 -27.57
N ARG A 231 37.85 -14.88 -26.97
CA ARG A 231 37.92 -15.14 -25.51
C ARG A 231 37.53 -13.91 -24.68
N LYS A 232 37.95 -12.71 -25.13
CA LYS A 232 37.58 -11.45 -24.42
C LYS A 232 36.12 -11.07 -24.69
N ARG A 233 35.57 -11.37 -25.88
CA ARG A 233 34.13 -11.13 -26.20
C ARG A 233 33.22 -11.88 -25.25
N VAL A 234 33.47 -13.20 -25.06
CA VAL A 234 32.67 -14.02 -24.12
C VAL A 234 32.71 -13.44 -22.71
N PHE A 235 33.90 -13.10 -22.19
CA PHE A 235 34.07 -12.50 -20.88
C PHE A 235 33.34 -11.14 -20.77
N CYS A 236 33.47 -10.29 -21.79
CA CYS A 236 32.80 -8.99 -21.82
C CYS A 236 31.27 -9.14 -21.87
N MET A 237 30.73 -10.11 -22.61
CA MET A 237 29.30 -10.41 -22.64
C MET A 237 28.77 -10.88 -21.29
N ILE A 238 29.49 -11.76 -20.61
CA ILE A 238 29.15 -12.20 -19.25
C ILE A 238 29.14 -10.99 -18.31
N SER A 239 30.21 -10.18 -18.32
CA SER A 239 30.31 -8.97 -17.51
C SER A 239 29.18 -7.98 -17.81
N TYR A 240 28.89 -7.73 -19.10
CA TYR A 240 27.82 -6.87 -19.57
C TYR A 240 26.45 -7.35 -19.09
N SER A 241 26.18 -8.66 -19.18
CA SER A 241 24.94 -9.26 -18.71
C SER A 241 24.78 -9.10 -17.19
N PHE A 242 25.82 -9.33 -16.39
CA PHE A 242 25.78 -9.13 -14.95
C PHE A 242 25.54 -7.67 -14.58
N HIS A 243 26.29 -6.73 -15.17
CA HIS A 243 26.08 -5.31 -14.91
C HIS A 243 24.75 -4.81 -15.42
N GLY A 244 24.28 -5.34 -16.56
CA GLY A 244 22.95 -5.08 -17.09
C GLY A 244 21.85 -5.55 -16.14
N ILE A 245 21.91 -6.79 -15.66
CA ILE A 245 20.95 -7.33 -14.69
C ILE A 245 20.96 -6.50 -13.40
N TYR A 246 22.13 -6.14 -12.87
CA TYR A 246 22.25 -5.32 -11.66
C TYR A 246 21.67 -3.90 -11.86
N LYS A 247 22.03 -3.22 -12.96
CA LYS A 247 21.51 -1.88 -13.33
C LYS A 247 19.99 -1.91 -13.51
N TYR A 248 19.49 -2.90 -14.28
CA TYR A 248 18.06 -3.02 -14.56
C TYR A 248 17.27 -3.54 -13.35
N SER A 249 17.83 -4.36 -12.48
CA SER A 249 17.16 -4.76 -11.24
C SER A 249 16.95 -3.56 -10.33
N GLN A 250 17.92 -2.67 -10.17
CA GLN A 250 17.76 -1.44 -9.38
C GLN A 250 16.73 -0.48 -10.00
N LEU A 251 16.76 -0.29 -11.34
CA LEU A 251 15.79 0.50 -12.07
C LEU A 251 14.40 -0.13 -11.98
N TRP A 252 14.30 -1.45 -12.17
CA TRP A 252 13.05 -2.19 -12.07
C TRP A 252 12.45 -2.12 -10.66
N TRP A 253 13.25 -2.29 -9.61
CA TRP A 253 12.81 -2.12 -8.23
C TRP A 253 12.32 -0.70 -7.94
N LYS A 254 13.00 0.34 -8.45
CA LYS A 254 12.56 1.72 -8.25
C LYS A 254 11.30 2.06 -9.06
N SER A 255 11.23 1.67 -10.33
CA SER A 255 10.05 1.83 -11.18
C SER A 255 8.86 1.02 -10.65
N TYR A 256 9.09 -0.23 -10.18
CA TYR A 256 8.10 -1.08 -9.55
C TYR A 256 7.57 -0.43 -8.25
N ARG A 257 8.46 0.14 -7.42
CA ARG A 257 8.05 0.90 -6.22
C ARG A 257 7.16 2.10 -6.57
N LEU A 258 7.51 2.87 -7.59
CA LEU A 258 6.72 4.02 -8.05
C LEU A 258 5.36 3.59 -8.60
N MET A 259 5.33 2.52 -9.39
CA MET A 259 4.10 1.95 -9.93
C MET A 259 3.20 1.40 -8.82
N MET A 260 3.77 0.67 -7.85
CA MET A 260 3.04 0.10 -6.71
C MET A 260 2.60 1.16 -5.68
N ARG A 261 3.22 2.35 -5.65
CA ARG A 261 2.77 3.48 -4.82
C ARG A 261 1.39 4.02 -5.21
N LYS A 262 0.89 3.76 -6.42
CA LYS A 262 -0.48 4.15 -6.80
C LYS A 262 -1.47 3.39 -5.92
N GLU A 263 -2.38 4.09 -5.25
CA GLU A 263 -3.33 3.50 -4.27
C GLU A 263 -4.13 2.30 -4.78
N ARG A 264 -4.43 2.29 -6.09
CA ARG A 264 -5.12 1.19 -6.75
C ARG A 264 -4.41 -0.15 -6.63
N PHE A 265 -3.09 -0.17 -6.43
CA PHE A 265 -2.30 -1.39 -6.29
C PHE A 265 -2.17 -1.88 -4.84
N LYS A 266 -2.49 -1.05 -3.82
CA LYS A 266 -2.46 -1.46 -2.41
C LYS A 266 -3.34 -2.68 -2.13
N LYS A 267 -4.58 -2.65 -2.64
CA LYS A 267 -5.53 -3.77 -2.48
C LYS A 267 -5.04 -5.03 -3.17
N LEU A 268 -4.51 -4.89 -4.39
CA LEU A 268 -3.94 -6.01 -5.16
C LEU A 268 -2.73 -6.61 -4.44
N PHE A 269 -1.82 -5.79 -3.94
CA PHE A 269 -0.67 -6.24 -3.16
C PHE A 269 -1.09 -7.08 -1.96
N LEU A 270 -2.01 -6.56 -1.12
CA LEU A 270 -2.50 -7.29 0.05
C LEU A 270 -3.24 -8.58 -0.33
N MET A 271 -3.98 -8.58 -1.44
CA MET A 271 -4.66 -9.77 -1.96
C MET A 271 -3.67 -10.84 -2.39
N VAL A 272 -2.62 -10.48 -3.12
CA VAL A 272 -1.55 -11.42 -3.55
C VAL A 272 -0.80 -11.97 -2.34
N MET A 273 -0.46 -11.14 -1.36
CA MET A 273 0.22 -11.58 -0.14
C MET A 273 -0.67 -12.52 0.68
N THR A 274 -1.97 -12.25 0.76
CA THR A 274 -2.94 -13.14 1.42
C THR A 274 -3.06 -14.49 0.69
N ALA A 275 -3.13 -14.47 -0.64
CA ALA A 275 -3.16 -15.70 -1.43
C ALA A 275 -1.90 -16.56 -1.22
N LEU A 276 -0.73 -15.92 -1.10
CA LEU A 276 0.52 -16.60 -0.79
C LEU A 276 0.48 -17.28 0.60
N LEU A 277 -0.04 -16.59 1.62
CA LEU A 277 -0.20 -17.18 2.96
C LEU A 277 -1.15 -18.40 2.93
N LEU A 278 -2.30 -18.26 2.28
CA LEU A 278 -3.27 -19.36 2.15
C LEU A 278 -2.67 -20.56 1.40
N PHE A 279 -1.88 -20.29 0.36
CA PHE A 279 -1.15 -21.35 -0.36
C PHE A 279 -0.15 -22.06 0.56
N LEU A 280 0.64 -21.33 1.35
CA LEU A 280 1.58 -21.92 2.31
C LEU A 280 0.86 -22.78 3.37
N TRP A 281 -0.24 -22.30 3.94
CA TRP A 281 -1.03 -23.05 4.91
C TRP A 281 -1.66 -24.30 4.31
N THR A 282 -2.13 -24.23 3.07
CA THR A 282 -2.65 -25.40 2.36
C THR A 282 -1.54 -26.39 2.03
N LEU A 283 -0.34 -25.91 1.71
CA LEU A 283 0.82 -26.76 1.45
C LEU A 283 1.26 -27.53 2.70
N THR A 284 1.31 -26.88 3.87
CA THR A 284 1.64 -27.54 5.14
C THR A 284 0.61 -28.60 5.51
N PHE A 285 -0.68 -28.31 5.32
CA PHE A 285 -1.75 -29.29 5.54
C PHE A 285 -1.67 -30.44 4.54
N SER A 286 -1.41 -30.17 3.25
CA SER A 286 -1.28 -31.21 2.23
C SER A 286 -0.09 -32.12 2.49
N TYR A 287 1.04 -31.58 2.98
CA TYR A 287 2.19 -32.38 3.40
C TYR A 287 1.83 -33.33 4.54
N ALA A 288 1.17 -32.85 5.60
CA ALA A 288 0.71 -33.67 6.71
C ALA A 288 -0.29 -34.74 6.24
N TRP A 289 -1.21 -34.35 5.33
CA TRP A 289 -2.16 -35.28 4.73
C TRP A 289 -1.46 -36.42 4.00
N PHE A 290 -0.55 -36.15 3.06
CA PHE A 290 0.10 -37.18 2.27
C PHE A 290 1.05 -38.05 3.09
N HIS A 291 1.83 -37.48 4.03
CA HIS A 291 2.85 -38.24 4.77
C HIS A 291 2.31 -38.96 5.98
N HIS A 292 1.32 -38.45 6.68
CA HIS A 292 0.81 -39.04 7.91
C HIS A 292 -0.54 -39.73 7.72
N TYR A 293 -1.51 -39.06 7.14
CA TYR A 293 -2.88 -39.57 7.12
C TYR A 293 -3.16 -40.52 5.98
N ASN A 294 -2.68 -40.24 4.79
CA ASN A 294 -2.87 -41.08 3.60
C ASN A 294 -1.84 -42.21 3.52
N PHE A 295 -0.55 -41.91 3.73
CA PHE A 295 0.53 -42.90 3.62
C PHE A 295 0.44 -44.02 4.66
N ARG A 296 0.15 -43.67 5.93
CA ARG A 296 -0.01 -44.64 7.01
C ARG A 296 -1.34 -45.39 6.98
N LYS A 297 -2.16 -45.21 5.95
CA LYS A 297 -3.48 -45.87 5.78
C LYS A 297 -4.44 -45.67 6.96
N ILE A 298 -4.28 -44.60 7.73
CA ILE A 298 -5.15 -44.27 8.87
C ILE A 298 -6.59 -44.09 8.37
N ILE A 299 -6.75 -43.44 7.22
CA ILE A 299 -8.01 -43.38 6.49
C ILE A 299 -7.99 -44.49 5.46
N GLY A 300 -8.68 -45.59 5.77
CA GLY A 300 -8.66 -46.85 5.00
C GLY A 300 -9.30 -46.78 3.59
N ARG A 301 -9.56 -45.62 3.04
CA ARG A 301 -10.11 -45.39 1.71
C ARG A 301 -9.14 -44.59 0.84
N LYS A 302 -8.95 -45.02 -0.41
CA LYS A 302 -8.25 -44.24 -1.41
C LYS A 302 -9.16 -43.11 -1.87
N TYR A 303 -8.67 -41.88 -1.82
CA TYR A 303 -9.35 -40.72 -2.42
C TYR A 303 -9.09 -40.67 -3.92
N PHE A 304 -10.11 -40.36 -4.70
CA PHE A 304 -9.94 -39.98 -6.09
C PHE A 304 -9.31 -38.56 -6.17
N PHE A 305 -8.70 -38.22 -7.29
CA PHE A 305 -8.06 -36.90 -7.51
C PHE A 305 -8.96 -35.75 -7.09
N TRP A 306 -10.21 -35.75 -7.50
CA TRP A 306 -11.18 -34.72 -7.13
C TRP A 306 -11.47 -34.66 -5.62
N GLY A 307 -11.38 -35.73 -4.92
CA GLY A 307 -11.51 -35.76 -3.45
C GLY A 307 -10.39 -35.00 -2.75
N TYR A 308 -9.15 -35.08 -3.25
CA TYR A 308 -8.04 -34.30 -2.74
C TYR A 308 -8.24 -32.80 -3.04
N VAL A 309 -8.64 -32.48 -4.26
CA VAL A 309 -8.91 -31.09 -4.67
C VAL A 309 -9.99 -30.47 -3.79
N THR A 310 -11.08 -31.20 -3.54
CA THR A 310 -12.18 -30.72 -2.68
C THR A 310 -11.72 -30.50 -1.25
N LEU A 311 -10.95 -31.41 -0.67
CA LEU A 311 -10.43 -31.32 0.70
C LEU A 311 -9.54 -30.08 0.87
N PHE A 312 -8.59 -29.88 -0.04
CA PHE A 312 -7.68 -28.73 0.04
C PHE A 312 -8.40 -27.41 -0.27
N ALA A 313 -9.34 -27.42 -1.21
CA ALA A 313 -10.17 -26.26 -1.51
C ALA A 313 -11.03 -25.85 -0.30
N LEU A 314 -11.65 -26.82 0.38
CA LEU A 314 -12.44 -26.59 1.59
C LEU A 314 -11.57 -26.05 2.74
N TYR A 315 -10.39 -26.65 2.96
CA TYR A 315 -9.44 -26.13 3.95
C TYR A 315 -9.02 -24.68 3.67
N THR A 316 -8.71 -24.36 2.41
CA THR A 316 -8.36 -22.99 1.99
C THR A 316 -9.53 -22.04 2.16
N ALA A 317 -10.74 -22.46 1.78
CA ALA A 317 -11.95 -21.66 1.93
C ALA A 317 -12.28 -21.38 3.40
N LEU A 318 -12.15 -22.37 4.29
CA LEU A 318 -12.31 -22.19 5.73
C LEU A 318 -11.30 -21.19 6.29
N ASN A 319 -10.02 -21.32 5.94
CA ASN A 319 -8.99 -20.36 6.33
C ASN A 319 -9.31 -18.95 5.86
N LEU A 320 -9.74 -18.79 4.61
CA LEU A 320 -10.13 -17.48 4.07
C LEU A 320 -11.33 -16.88 4.83
N LEU A 321 -12.35 -17.70 5.11
CA LEU A 321 -13.59 -17.27 5.74
C LEU A 321 -13.37 -16.89 7.22
N VAL A 322 -12.76 -17.81 7.98
CA VAL A 322 -12.46 -17.59 9.40
C VAL A 322 -11.44 -16.44 9.56
N GLY A 323 -10.41 -16.41 8.71
CA GLY A 323 -9.41 -15.32 8.73
C GLY A 323 -10.00 -13.95 8.42
N LYS A 324 -11.04 -13.85 7.57
CA LYS A 324 -11.79 -12.61 7.36
C LYS A 324 -12.57 -12.20 8.61
N VAL A 325 -13.24 -13.15 9.27
CA VAL A 325 -14.02 -12.92 10.50
C VAL A 325 -13.13 -12.38 11.60
N PHE A 326 -11.97 -13.00 11.84
CA PHE A 326 -11.00 -12.57 12.84
C PHE A 326 -10.07 -11.44 12.38
N SER A 327 -10.27 -10.92 11.16
CA SER A 327 -9.44 -9.85 10.57
C SER A 327 -7.95 -10.19 10.47
N ALA A 328 -7.59 -11.48 10.36
CA ALA A 328 -6.20 -11.95 10.33
C ALA A 328 -5.37 -11.38 9.15
N TYR A 329 -6.03 -10.94 8.08
CA TYR A 329 -5.37 -10.39 6.87
C TYR A 329 -5.25 -8.85 6.88
N ARG A 330 -5.74 -8.16 7.93
CA ARG A 330 -5.64 -6.70 8.08
C ARG A 330 -4.41 -6.26 8.87
N VAL A 331 -3.28 -6.88 8.58
CA VAL A 331 -2.03 -6.76 9.36
C VAL A 331 -1.50 -5.33 9.49
N VAL A 332 -1.67 -4.51 8.45
CA VAL A 332 -1.09 -3.15 8.39
C VAL A 332 -1.72 -2.17 9.38
N HIS A 333 -3.01 -2.36 9.72
CA HIS A 333 -3.78 -1.40 10.52
C HIS A 333 -4.08 -1.89 11.95
N GLN A 334 -3.53 -3.03 12.36
CA GLN A 334 -3.76 -3.64 13.66
C GLN A 334 -2.53 -3.58 14.55
N GLN A 335 -2.70 -3.59 15.88
CA GLN A 335 -1.60 -3.75 16.83
C GLN A 335 -1.02 -5.17 16.76
N TRP A 336 0.24 -5.36 17.17
CA TRP A 336 0.90 -6.67 17.09
C TRP A 336 0.17 -7.77 17.85
N ILE A 337 -0.32 -7.46 19.03
CA ILE A 337 -1.09 -8.40 19.87
C ILE A 337 -2.36 -8.85 19.14
N GLU A 338 -3.09 -7.92 18.52
CA GLU A 338 -4.28 -8.24 17.74
C GLU A 338 -3.98 -9.16 16.55
N VAL A 339 -2.85 -8.93 15.87
CA VAL A 339 -2.41 -9.76 14.74
C VAL A 339 -2.10 -11.19 15.19
N ILE A 340 -1.34 -11.33 16.28
CA ILE A 340 -0.99 -12.63 16.88
C ILE A 340 -2.25 -13.40 17.26
N LEU A 341 -3.16 -12.77 17.99
CA LEU A 341 -4.44 -13.36 18.40
C LEU A 341 -5.32 -13.73 17.20
N SER A 342 -5.35 -12.88 16.15
CA SER A 342 -6.12 -13.13 14.94
C SER A 342 -5.66 -14.38 14.21
N HIS A 343 -4.34 -14.54 14.04
CA HIS A 343 -3.78 -15.74 13.42
C HIS A 343 -3.97 -16.96 14.32
N GLY A 344 -3.77 -16.81 15.63
CA GLY A 344 -4.00 -17.90 16.60
C GLY A 344 -5.42 -18.45 16.52
N TYR A 345 -6.43 -17.60 16.63
CA TYR A 345 -7.84 -18.01 16.53
C TYR A 345 -8.17 -18.61 15.18
N THR A 346 -7.68 -18.01 14.09
CA THR A 346 -7.95 -18.50 12.74
C THR A 346 -7.41 -19.92 12.58
N VAL A 347 -6.15 -20.14 12.87
CA VAL A 347 -5.48 -21.44 12.67
C VAL A 347 -6.05 -22.51 13.60
N ILE A 348 -6.28 -22.19 14.88
CA ILE A 348 -6.83 -23.12 15.84
C ILE A 348 -8.25 -23.55 15.44
N LEU A 349 -9.14 -22.61 15.14
CA LEU A 349 -10.52 -22.94 14.81
C LEU A 349 -10.65 -23.74 13.50
N VAL A 350 -9.90 -23.33 12.47
CA VAL A 350 -9.90 -24.04 11.20
C VAL A 350 -9.34 -25.45 11.36
N ASN A 351 -8.25 -25.63 12.08
CA ASN A 351 -7.64 -26.93 12.27
C ASN A 351 -8.50 -27.85 13.16
N ILE A 352 -9.20 -27.32 14.16
CA ILE A 352 -10.20 -28.08 14.93
C ILE A 352 -11.34 -28.53 14.00
N ALA A 353 -11.91 -27.62 13.20
CA ALA A 353 -12.98 -27.96 12.27
C ALA A 353 -12.54 -29.01 11.25
N THR A 354 -11.36 -28.83 10.65
CA THR A 354 -10.79 -29.81 9.71
C THR A 354 -10.48 -31.13 10.39
N TYR A 355 -10.00 -31.14 11.63
CA TYR A 355 -9.75 -32.34 12.38
C TYR A 355 -11.06 -33.12 12.66
N LEU A 356 -12.14 -32.45 13.04
CA LEU A 356 -13.46 -33.04 13.23
C LEU A 356 -14.02 -33.58 11.91
N GLU A 357 -13.87 -32.86 10.82
CA GLU A 357 -14.24 -33.31 9.47
C GLU A 357 -13.51 -34.61 9.11
N LEU A 358 -12.20 -34.66 9.31
CA LEU A 358 -11.40 -35.86 9.06
C LEU A 358 -11.77 -37.02 10.00
N ALA A 359 -12.12 -36.74 11.25
CA ALA A 359 -12.58 -37.73 12.22
C ALA A 359 -13.92 -38.36 11.78
N LEU A 360 -14.85 -37.55 11.28
CA LEU A 360 -16.11 -38.04 10.70
C LEU A 360 -15.88 -38.94 9.48
N ILE A 361 -15.04 -38.51 8.54
CA ILE A 361 -14.68 -39.26 7.35
C ILE A 361 -13.99 -40.60 7.73
N GLY A 362 -13.09 -40.54 8.73
CA GLY A 362 -12.35 -41.69 9.25
C GLY A 362 -13.16 -42.59 10.22
N ARG A 363 -14.48 -42.37 10.39
CA ARG A 363 -15.35 -43.08 11.34
C ARG A 363 -14.77 -43.14 12.76
N TRP A 364 -14.29 -41.99 13.26
CA TRP A 364 -13.72 -41.74 14.60
C TRP A 364 -12.43 -42.51 14.92
N LYS A 365 -11.94 -43.42 14.09
CA LYS A 365 -10.63 -44.12 14.24
C LYS A 365 -9.46 -43.11 14.19
N PHE A 366 -9.72 -41.96 13.66
CA PHE A 366 -8.75 -40.88 13.48
C PHE A 366 -8.44 -40.14 14.79
N MET A 367 -9.31 -40.15 15.81
CA MET A 367 -9.16 -39.38 17.04
C MET A 367 -7.87 -39.66 17.83
N MET A 368 -7.23 -40.80 17.63
CA MET A 368 -5.95 -41.13 18.27
C MET A 368 -4.73 -40.48 17.61
N HIS A 369 -4.90 -39.83 16.44
CA HIS A 369 -3.79 -39.25 15.66
C HIS A 369 -3.84 -37.71 15.58
N ILE A 370 -3.92 -37.04 16.74
CA ILE A 370 -4.01 -35.57 16.84
C ILE A 370 -2.67 -34.88 16.59
N LEU A 371 -1.54 -35.55 16.88
CA LEU A 371 -0.21 -34.91 16.85
C LEU A 371 0.14 -34.26 15.51
N PRO A 372 -0.08 -34.87 14.32
CA PRO A 372 0.22 -34.17 13.06
C PRO A 372 -0.58 -32.89 12.86
N MET A 373 -1.84 -32.84 13.33
CA MET A 373 -2.66 -31.64 13.24
C MET A 373 -2.17 -30.54 14.21
N LEU A 374 -1.68 -30.91 15.37
CA LEU A 374 -1.04 -29.97 16.30
C LEU A 374 0.23 -29.36 15.69
N VAL A 375 1.04 -30.19 15.00
CA VAL A 375 2.23 -29.70 14.27
C VAL A 375 1.82 -28.75 13.14
N VAL A 376 0.81 -29.10 12.34
CA VAL A 376 0.27 -28.18 11.30
C VAL A 376 -0.20 -26.88 11.93
N THR A 377 -0.88 -26.94 13.06
CA THR A 377 -1.35 -25.74 13.80
C THR A 377 -0.17 -24.86 14.22
N ALA A 378 0.86 -25.44 14.81
CA ALA A 378 2.06 -24.69 15.22
C ALA A 378 2.81 -24.08 14.03
N VAL A 379 3.00 -24.85 12.96
CA VAL A 379 3.69 -24.36 11.74
C VAL A 379 2.88 -23.25 11.07
N ASN A 380 1.56 -23.43 10.93
CA ASN A 380 0.70 -22.41 10.33
C ASN A 380 0.64 -21.11 11.17
N PHE A 381 0.65 -21.25 12.49
CA PHE A 381 0.71 -20.08 13.38
C PHE A 381 2.03 -19.33 13.23
N LEU A 382 3.16 -20.02 13.25
CA LEU A 382 4.48 -19.41 13.04
C LEU A 382 4.61 -18.76 11.66
N THR A 383 4.17 -19.45 10.62
CA THR A 383 4.20 -18.89 9.24
C THR A 383 3.29 -17.67 9.12
N GLY A 384 2.14 -17.63 9.82
CA GLY A 384 1.26 -16.46 9.88
C GLY A 384 1.95 -15.24 10.51
N ILE A 385 2.68 -15.44 11.63
CA ILE A 385 3.45 -14.37 12.28
C ILE A 385 4.58 -13.88 11.37
N LEU A 386 5.39 -14.79 10.81
CA LEU A 386 6.48 -14.44 9.90
C LEU A 386 5.99 -13.69 8.66
N TRP A 387 4.89 -14.14 8.09
CA TRP A 387 4.22 -13.47 6.99
C TRP A 387 3.77 -12.06 7.38
N SER A 388 3.23 -11.87 8.57
CA SER A 388 2.78 -10.58 9.07
C SER A 388 3.95 -9.58 9.21
N VAL A 389 5.10 -10.04 9.72
CA VAL A 389 6.33 -9.25 9.79
C VAL A 389 6.79 -8.86 8.39
N LEU A 390 6.84 -9.82 7.47
CA LEU A 390 7.26 -9.60 6.09
C LEU A 390 6.34 -8.60 5.37
N VAL A 391 5.01 -8.78 5.49
CA VAL A 391 4.03 -7.90 4.84
C VAL A 391 4.12 -6.48 5.38
N ARG A 392 4.25 -6.28 6.70
CA ARG A 392 4.45 -4.96 7.29
C ARG A 392 5.72 -4.30 6.79
N TRP A 393 6.82 -5.02 6.80
CA TRP A 393 8.11 -4.52 6.33
C TRP A 393 8.05 -4.13 4.84
N LEU A 394 7.51 -5.00 3.98
CA LEU A 394 7.32 -4.70 2.56
C LEU A 394 6.39 -3.50 2.36
N TYR A 395 5.26 -3.47 3.09
CA TYR A 395 4.28 -2.39 2.98
C TYR A 395 4.88 -1.05 3.40
N ALA A 396 5.59 -0.97 4.51
CA ALA A 396 6.25 0.25 4.98
C ALA A 396 7.29 0.78 3.99
N ASN A 397 8.04 -0.14 3.33
CA ASN A 397 9.02 0.24 2.31
C ASN A 397 8.39 0.70 0.98
N ILE A 398 7.26 0.10 0.58
CA ILE A 398 6.58 0.41 -0.69
C ILE A 398 5.65 1.62 -0.53
N TYR A 399 4.95 1.71 0.60
CA TYR A 399 3.92 2.72 0.90
C TYR A 399 4.30 3.52 2.15
N PRO A 400 5.15 4.54 2.05
CA PRO A 400 5.51 5.38 3.20
C PRO A 400 4.29 6.07 3.78
N ALA A 401 4.37 6.42 5.07
CA ALA A 401 3.31 7.13 5.78
C ALA A 401 2.90 8.42 5.04
N HIS A 402 1.60 8.69 5.02
CA HIS A 402 1.08 9.88 4.37
C HIS A 402 1.32 11.12 5.23
N GLU A 403 1.90 12.16 4.62
CA GLU A 403 2.01 13.48 5.27
C GLU A 403 0.64 14.14 5.31
N ILE A 404 0.16 14.45 6.52
CA ILE A 404 -1.17 15.04 6.75
C ILE A 404 -1.05 16.49 7.20
N LEU A 405 -1.88 17.35 6.59
CA LEU A 405 -2.24 18.66 7.09
C LEU A 405 -3.50 18.54 7.95
N LEU A 406 -3.42 18.85 9.24
CA LEU A 406 -4.57 18.87 10.14
C LEU A 406 -5.18 20.29 10.21
N ILE A 407 -6.45 20.43 9.84
CA ILE A 407 -7.25 21.66 9.96
C ILE A 407 -8.26 21.46 11.08
N TYR A 408 -8.29 22.37 12.06
CA TYR A 408 -9.09 22.20 13.27
C TYR A 408 -9.75 23.48 13.76
N SER A 409 -10.87 23.32 14.47
CA SER A 409 -11.48 24.33 15.32
C SER A 409 -11.04 24.15 16.77
N THR A 410 -11.06 25.13 17.57
CA THR A 410 -10.26 25.42 18.77
C THR A 410 -10.23 24.44 19.95
N GLN A 411 -11.01 23.37 20.05
CA GLN A 411 -11.07 22.58 21.31
C GLN A 411 -11.06 21.03 21.23
N SER A 412 -11.29 20.41 20.07
CA SER A 412 -11.50 18.94 19.99
C SER A 412 -10.27 18.13 19.55
N THR A 413 -9.14 18.76 19.36
CA THR A 413 -8.00 18.23 18.60
C THR A 413 -7.08 17.29 19.37
N GLN A 414 -6.97 17.42 20.68
CA GLN A 414 -6.01 16.62 21.48
C GLN A 414 -6.25 15.11 21.36
N ALA A 415 -7.51 14.68 21.39
CA ALA A 415 -7.84 13.26 21.24
C ALA A 415 -7.54 12.73 19.83
N LEU A 416 -7.79 13.54 18.78
CA LEU A 416 -7.48 13.19 17.40
C LEU A 416 -5.97 13.15 17.16
N GLU A 417 -5.22 14.08 17.73
CA GLU A 417 -3.77 14.12 17.67
C GLU A 417 -3.12 12.92 18.36
N GLN A 418 -3.59 12.57 19.55
CA GLN A 418 -3.10 11.39 20.25
C GLN A 418 -3.36 10.11 19.46
N GLU A 419 -4.51 10.01 18.82
CA GLU A 419 -4.84 8.87 17.95
C GLU A 419 -3.93 8.80 16.72
N LEU A 420 -3.65 9.95 16.08
CA LEU A 420 -2.70 10.03 14.93
C LEU A 420 -1.28 9.67 15.35
N LEU A 421 -0.85 10.08 16.54
CA LEU A 421 0.47 9.73 17.08
C LEU A 421 0.58 8.22 17.35
N HIS A 422 -0.50 7.58 17.82
CA HIS A 422 -0.55 6.13 17.97
C HIS A 422 -0.50 5.36 16.64
N GLN A 423 -0.93 5.99 15.53
CA GLN A 423 -0.91 5.41 14.18
C GLN A 423 0.19 6.02 13.29
N SER A 424 1.32 6.42 13.87
CA SER A 424 2.45 7.05 13.18
C SER A 424 3.04 6.23 12.03
N GLU A 425 2.85 4.92 12.01
CA GLU A 425 3.25 4.04 10.90
C GLU A 425 2.47 4.32 9.59
N SER A 426 1.22 4.81 9.71
CA SER A 426 0.34 5.07 8.56
C SER A 426 0.20 6.55 8.24
N TYR A 427 0.31 7.41 9.24
CA TYR A 427 0.01 8.83 9.15
C TYR A 427 1.10 9.67 9.84
N HIS A 428 1.68 10.60 9.09
CA HIS A 428 2.67 11.54 9.62
C HIS A 428 2.09 12.96 9.64
N LEU A 429 1.81 13.49 10.84
CA LEU A 429 1.30 14.84 11.03
C LEU A 429 2.42 15.86 10.79
N LYS A 430 2.39 16.54 9.65
CA LYS A 430 3.43 17.49 9.25
C LYS A 430 3.10 18.94 9.66
N THR A 431 1.86 19.37 9.42
CA THR A 431 1.44 20.75 9.62
C THR A 431 0.08 20.80 10.31
N ARG A 432 -0.10 21.79 11.18
CA ARG A 432 -1.35 22.06 11.90
C ARG A 432 -1.81 23.47 11.60
N LEU A 433 -3.06 23.65 11.23
CA LEU A 433 -3.64 24.96 10.97
C LEU A 433 -4.99 25.09 11.68
N PRO A 434 -5.16 26.12 12.52
CA PRO A 434 -6.44 26.42 13.09
C PRO A 434 -7.34 27.08 12.03
N LEU A 435 -8.65 26.87 12.13
CA LEU A 435 -9.64 27.39 11.17
C LEU A 435 -9.64 28.92 11.08
N ASN A 436 -9.28 29.61 12.19
CA ASN A 436 -9.15 31.07 12.25
C ASN A 436 -7.93 31.65 11.50
N ALA A 437 -7.05 30.79 10.95
CA ALA A 437 -5.91 31.25 10.14
C ALA A 437 -6.30 31.90 8.81
N GLY A 438 -7.58 31.86 8.44
CA GLY A 438 -8.14 32.42 7.21
C GLY A 438 -8.13 31.45 6.03
N ARG A 439 -9.21 31.53 5.22
CA ARG A 439 -9.44 30.60 4.09
C ARG A 439 -8.31 30.60 3.06
N GLU A 440 -7.74 31.76 2.73
CA GLU A 440 -6.66 31.87 1.74
C GLU A 440 -5.39 31.14 2.18
N LYS A 441 -5.00 31.28 3.47
CA LYS A 441 -3.83 30.61 4.01
C LYS A 441 -4.03 29.09 4.04
N ILE A 442 -5.21 28.64 4.44
CA ILE A 442 -5.56 27.21 4.51
C ILE A 442 -5.55 26.59 3.10
N THR A 443 -6.18 27.24 2.10
CA THR A 443 -6.22 26.71 0.72
C THR A 443 -4.81 26.67 0.10
N LYS A 444 -3.96 27.63 0.39
CA LYS A 444 -2.56 27.64 -0.06
C LYS A 444 -1.77 26.47 0.55
N GLU A 445 -1.98 26.16 1.83
CA GLU A 445 -1.34 25.01 2.47
C GLU A 445 -1.92 23.67 2.01
N ILE A 446 -3.23 23.57 1.72
CA ILE A 446 -3.85 22.40 1.12
C ILE A 446 -3.15 22.03 -0.19
N MET A 447 -2.80 23.02 -1.01
CA MET A 447 -2.11 22.77 -2.28
C MET A 447 -0.71 22.17 -2.10
N ARG A 448 -0.03 22.43 -0.98
CA ARG A 448 1.32 21.93 -0.67
C ARG A 448 1.33 20.50 -0.12
N HIS A 449 0.19 20.00 0.36
CA HIS A 449 0.07 18.68 0.98
C HIS A 449 -0.73 17.73 0.09
N GLU A 450 -0.42 16.42 0.16
CA GLU A 450 -1.19 15.38 -0.56
C GLU A 450 -2.46 14.98 0.17
N SER A 451 -2.44 15.04 1.51
CA SER A 451 -3.53 14.59 2.37
C SER A 451 -3.89 15.64 3.40
N VAL A 452 -5.18 15.85 3.58
CA VAL A 452 -5.77 16.83 4.51
C VAL A 452 -6.70 16.10 5.46
N MET A 453 -6.63 16.42 6.74
CA MET A 453 -7.56 15.91 7.75
C MET A 453 -8.35 17.08 8.33
N LEU A 454 -9.66 16.99 8.25
CA LEU A 454 -10.59 17.96 8.79
C LEU A 454 -11.06 17.49 10.17
N GLY A 455 -10.74 18.26 11.19
CA GLY A 455 -11.23 18.07 12.55
C GLY A 455 -12.68 18.53 12.72
N ASP A 456 -13.07 18.82 13.97
CA ASP A 456 -14.41 19.35 14.27
C ASP A 456 -14.53 20.79 13.75
N MET A 457 -15.53 21.02 12.88
CA MET A 457 -15.78 22.32 12.24
C MET A 457 -17.24 22.47 11.84
N SER A 458 -17.65 23.69 11.44
CA SER A 458 -18.99 23.96 10.95
C SER A 458 -19.31 23.14 9.69
N SER A 459 -20.61 22.86 9.43
CA SER A 459 -21.04 22.12 8.24
C SER A 459 -20.67 22.89 6.94
N GLU A 460 -20.72 24.22 6.95
CA GLU A 460 -20.38 25.06 5.80
C GLU A 460 -18.90 25.01 5.46
N ASP A 461 -18.03 25.18 6.46
CA ASP A 461 -16.58 25.09 6.24
C ASP A 461 -16.15 23.69 5.82
N ARG A 462 -16.78 22.67 6.41
CA ARG A 462 -16.54 21.27 6.05
C ARG A 462 -16.87 20.99 4.58
N GLU A 463 -18.05 21.44 4.12
CA GLU A 463 -18.46 21.29 2.72
C GLU A 463 -17.50 22.01 1.78
N PHE A 464 -17.12 23.26 2.12
CA PHE A 464 -16.17 24.05 1.35
C PHE A 464 -14.84 23.32 1.19
N TYR A 465 -14.22 22.84 2.28
CA TYR A 465 -12.91 22.19 2.20
C TYR A 465 -12.98 20.81 1.56
N ILE A 466 -14.05 20.04 1.75
CA ILE A 466 -14.24 18.76 1.05
C ILE A 466 -14.30 18.99 -0.46
N ARG A 467 -15.12 19.96 -0.92
CA ARG A 467 -15.24 20.31 -2.33
C ARG A 467 -13.90 20.82 -2.88
N TYR A 468 -13.23 21.70 -2.19
CA TYR A 468 -11.93 22.23 -2.59
C TYR A 468 -10.87 21.11 -2.74
N CYS A 469 -10.80 20.19 -1.78
CA CYS A 469 -9.91 19.03 -1.86
C CYS A 469 -10.26 18.12 -3.04
N TYR A 470 -11.55 17.88 -3.30
CA TYR A 470 -12.00 17.07 -4.41
C TYR A 470 -11.64 17.67 -5.78
N GLU A 471 -11.90 18.96 -5.99
CA GLU A 471 -11.55 19.69 -7.21
C GLU A 471 -10.04 19.64 -7.52
N HIS A 472 -9.20 19.74 -6.48
CA HIS A 472 -7.74 19.72 -6.60
C HIS A 472 -7.12 18.31 -6.42
N LYS A 473 -7.94 17.23 -6.48
CA LYS A 473 -7.50 15.83 -6.37
C LYS A 473 -6.68 15.53 -5.11
N LYS A 474 -6.95 16.24 -4.00
CA LYS A 474 -6.33 16.02 -2.70
C LYS A 474 -7.12 14.99 -1.90
N ARG A 475 -6.44 14.18 -1.08
CA ARG A 475 -7.12 13.27 -0.15
C ARG A 475 -7.65 14.05 1.02
N CYS A 476 -8.93 13.87 1.34
CA CYS A 476 -9.57 14.51 2.47
C CYS A 476 -10.12 13.47 3.44
N TYR A 477 -9.63 13.50 4.67
CA TYR A 477 -10.15 12.72 5.78
C TYR A 477 -11.02 13.65 6.64
N CYS A 478 -12.24 13.24 6.95
CA CYS A 478 -13.11 14.02 7.83
C CYS A 478 -13.73 13.13 8.90
N GLN A 479 -13.90 13.70 10.08
CA GLN A 479 -14.56 13.02 11.18
C GLN A 479 -16.06 12.85 10.85
N THR A 480 -16.56 11.62 10.94
CA THR A 480 -17.98 11.33 10.65
C THR A 480 -18.89 11.96 11.71
N THR A 481 -19.94 12.64 11.25
CA THR A 481 -21.04 13.12 12.09
C THR A 481 -22.16 12.09 12.16
N LEU A 482 -23.13 12.28 13.06
CA LEU A 482 -24.29 11.42 13.15
C LEU A 482 -25.12 11.48 11.84
N SER A 483 -25.25 12.67 11.24
CA SER A 483 -25.91 12.87 9.96
C SER A 483 -25.24 12.09 8.82
N ASP A 484 -23.90 12.01 8.81
CA ASP A 484 -23.18 11.23 7.80
C ASP A 484 -23.48 9.73 7.92
N ILE A 485 -23.58 9.21 9.15
CA ILE A 485 -23.92 7.80 9.39
C ILE A 485 -25.34 7.51 8.86
N LEU A 486 -26.30 8.43 9.08
CA LEU A 486 -27.65 8.34 8.52
C LEU A 486 -27.64 8.37 7.00
N LEU A 487 -26.90 9.29 6.38
CA LEU A 487 -26.76 9.40 4.93
C LEU A 487 -26.17 8.15 4.29
N MET A 488 -25.16 7.54 4.93
CA MET A 488 -24.55 6.29 4.44
C MET A 488 -25.50 5.10 4.43
N SER A 489 -26.47 5.07 5.33
CA SER A 489 -27.44 3.98 5.47
C SER A 489 -28.77 4.21 4.78
N SER A 490 -28.98 5.38 4.17
CA SER A 490 -30.21 5.73 3.47
C SER A 490 -30.36 4.95 2.16
N GLU A 491 -31.61 4.57 1.84
CA GLU A 491 -31.94 3.98 0.54
C GLU A 491 -32.03 5.07 -0.53
N LYS A 492 -31.39 4.85 -1.67
CA LYS A 492 -31.52 5.74 -2.82
C LYS A 492 -32.78 5.39 -3.58
N VAL A 493 -33.72 6.32 -3.65
CA VAL A 493 -34.97 6.21 -4.43
C VAL A 493 -34.87 7.18 -5.59
N SER A 494 -35.01 6.69 -6.82
CA SER A 494 -35.07 7.55 -8.01
C SER A 494 -36.51 7.92 -8.30
N LEU A 495 -36.80 9.21 -8.38
CA LEU A 495 -38.08 9.75 -8.79
C LEU A 495 -37.85 10.58 -10.06
N SER A 496 -38.16 10.00 -11.22
CA SER A 496 -37.78 10.59 -12.53
C SER A 496 -36.32 11.02 -12.58
N ASP A 497 -36.01 12.30 -12.70
CA ASP A 497 -34.68 12.86 -12.81
C ASP A 497 -34.03 13.19 -11.46
N MET A 498 -34.71 12.95 -10.33
CA MET A 498 -34.22 13.26 -8.99
C MET A 498 -33.86 12.00 -8.24
N THR A 499 -32.71 12.00 -7.63
CA THR A 499 -32.35 10.98 -6.65
C THR A 499 -32.70 11.47 -5.24
N LEU A 500 -33.63 10.78 -4.61
CA LEU A 500 -34.03 11.03 -3.22
C LEU A 500 -33.35 10.04 -2.30
N GLN A 501 -33.07 10.49 -1.07
CA GLN A 501 -32.56 9.62 0.00
C GLN A 501 -33.70 9.35 0.99
N LEU A 502 -34.05 8.08 1.14
CA LEU A 502 -35.10 7.64 2.05
C LEU A 502 -34.48 7.20 3.38
N PHE A 503 -34.78 7.93 4.43
CA PHE A 503 -34.38 7.60 5.81
C PHE A 503 -35.50 6.81 6.46
N ARG A 504 -35.21 5.62 6.96
CA ARG A 504 -36.12 4.80 7.73
C ARG A 504 -35.62 4.59 9.15
N ASN A 505 -36.43 4.92 10.15
CA ASN A 505 -36.13 4.60 11.56
C ASN A 505 -36.70 3.22 11.90
N CYS A 506 -36.21 2.16 11.25
CA CYS A 506 -36.83 0.83 11.38
C CYS A 506 -36.03 -0.13 12.25
N GLY A 507 -34.82 0.20 12.67
CA GLY A 507 -33.93 -0.76 13.31
C GLY A 507 -33.71 -1.98 12.40
N LEU A 508 -33.67 -3.18 12.96
CA LEU A 508 -33.50 -4.43 12.18
C LEU A 508 -34.81 -4.83 11.46
N THR A 509 -34.69 -5.36 10.24
CA THR A 509 -35.81 -5.96 9.51
C THR A 509 -36.33 -7.22 10.23
N VAL A 510 -37.53 -7.72 9.84
CA VAL A 510 -38.12 -8.90 10.49
C VAL A 510 -37.21 -10.13 10.31
N GLU A 511 -36.71 -10.33 9.09
CA GLU A 511 -35.81 -11.44 8.76
C GLU A 511 -34.51 -11.36 9.59
N GLN A 512 -33.92 -10.17 9.68
CA GLN A 512 -32.74 -9.95 10.51
C GLN A 512 -32.99 -10.24 11.98
N ARG A 513 -34.17 -9.87 12.49
CA ARG A 513 -34.55 -10.15 13.90
C ARG A 513 -34.71 -11.64 14.16
N ILE A 514 -35.33 -12.38 13.24
CA ILE A 514 -35.51 -13.82 13.36
C ILE A 514 -34.15 -14.52 13.33
N GLY A 515 -33.32 -14.22 12.33
CA GLY A 515 -31.98 -14.82 12.20
C GLY A 515 -31.12 -14.52 13.40
N LYS A 516 -31.13 -13.27 13.88
CA LYS A 516 -30.40 -12.85 15.09
C LYS A 516 -30.91 -13.57 16.35
N ARG A 517 -32.22 -13.71 16.50
CA ARG A 517 -32.81 -14.41 17.65
C ARG A 517 -32.43 -15.89 17.70
N LEU A 518 -32.46 -16.54 16.54
CA LEU A 518 -32.06 -17.94 16.43
C LEU A 518 -30.58 -18.10 16.82
N PHE A 519 -29.71 -17.24 16.31
CA PHE A 519 -28.30 -17.21 16.67
C PHE A 519 -28.10 -16.96 18.19
N ASP A 520 -28.80 -15.97 18.76
CA ASP A 520 -28.73 -15.63 20.19
C ASP A 520 -29.06 -16.86 21.07
N ILE A 521 -30.10 -17.59 20.71
CA ILE A 521 -30.55 -18.79 21.47
C ILE A 521 -29.49 -19.91 21.35
N ILE A 522 -29.08 -20.25 20.13
CA ILE A 522 -28.12 -21.35 19.89
C ILE A 522 -26.79 -21.02 20.57
N PHE A 523 -26.27 -19.82 20.39
CA PHE A 523 -25.01 -19.41 20.99
C PHE A 523 -25.05 -19.42 22.52
N SER A 524 -26.13 -18.90 23.11
CA SER A 524 -26.28 -18.87 24.57
C SER A 524 -26.40 -20.28 25.16
N LEU A 525 -27.12 -21.19 24.52
CA LEU A 525 -27.23 -22.58 24.95
C LEU A 525 -25.88 -23.31 24.86
N LEU A 526 -25.12 -23.09 23.80
CA LEU A 526 -23.78 -23.67 23.64
C LEU A 526 -22.82 -23.16 24.73
N ILE A 527 -22.78 -21.86 24.99
CA ILE A 527 -21.89 -21.29 26.02
C ILE A 527 -22.31 -21.76 27.41
N MET A 528 -23.61 -21.72 27.75
CA MET A 528 -24.08 -22.16 29.06
C MET A 528 -23.85 -23.66 29.28
N GLY A 529 -24.02 -24.49 28.26
CA GLY A 529 -23.72 -25.91 28.32
C GLY A 529 -22.23 -26.19 28.51
N ALA A 530 -21.39 -25.58 27.68
CA ALA A 530 -19.93 -25.78 27.72
C ALA A 530 -19.30 -25.30 29.04
N PHE A 531 -19.80 -24.20 29.59
CA PHE A 531 -19.28 -23.58 30.84
C PHE A 531 -20.15 -23.83 32.06
N SER A 532 -21.12 -24.79 32.01
CA SER A 532 -22.01 -25.10 33.14
C SER A 532 -21.26 -25.40 34.42
N TRP A 533 -20.16 -26.15 34.34
CA TRP A 533 -19.29 -26.46 35.46
C TRP A 533 -18.66 -25.19 36.09
N LEU A 534 -18.30 -24.19 35.25
CA LEU A 534 -17.71 -22.95 35.73
C LEU A 534 -18.73 -22.08 36.48
N TYR A 535 -19.99 -22.05 36.03
CA TYR A 535 -21.07 -21.38 36.76
C TYR A 535 -21.21 -21.93 38.19
N LEU A 536 -21.16 -23.28 38.35
CA LEU A 536 -21.24 -23.92 39.64
C LEU A 536 -20.02 -23.60 40.51
N LEU A 537 -18.81 -23.63 39.94
CA LEU A 537 -17.58 -23.29 40.66
C LEU A 537 -17.60 -21.84 41.17
N ILE A 538 -17.96 -20.88 40.31
CA ILE A 538 -18.03 -19.46 40.70
C ILE A 538 -19.13 -19.26 41.79
N ALA A 539 -20.30 -19.88 41.62
CA ALA A 539 -21.37 -19.80 42.59
C ALA A 539 -20.95 -20.34 43.96
N MET A 540 -20.30 -21.50 43.97
CA MET A 540 -19.78 -22.11 45.21
C MET A 540 -18.70 -21.22 45.84
N PHE A 541 -17.79 -20.69 45.06
CA PHE A 541 -16.73 -19.80 45.52
C PHE A 541 -17.28 -18.54 46.20
N ILE A 542 -18.24 -17.83 45.56
CA ILE A 542 -18.89 -16.65 46.14
C ILE A 542 -19.60 -17.01 47.43
N LYS A 543 -20.29 -18.16 47.48
CA LYS A 543 -21.03 -18.61 48.67
C LYS A 543 -20.12 -18.94 49.85
N LEU A 544 -18.96 -19.51 49.57
CA LEU A 544 -17.98 -19.87 50.61
C LEU A 544 -17.21 -18.67 51.15
N THR A 545 -17.00 -17.63 50.32
CA THR A 545 -16.20 -16.45 50.74
C THR A 545 -16.97 -15.43 51.57
N ASP A 546 -18.26 -15.22 51.29
CA ASP A 546 -19.01 -14.12 51.91
C ASP A 546 -20.46 -14.51 52.31
N GLY A 547 -20.89 -15.75 52.09
CA GLY A 547 -22.19 -16.27 52.53
C GLY A 547 -23.43 -15.61 51.90
N GLY A 548 -23.31 -14.48 51.26
CA GLY A 548 -24.41 -13.70 50.70
C GLY A 548 -24.98 -14.26 49.36
N PRO A 549 -25.85 -13.50 48.68
CA PRO A 549 -26.42 -13.90 47.39
C PRO A 549 -25.34 -14.03 46.32
N VAL A 550 -25.44 -15.08 45.50
CA VAL A 550 -24.50 -15.35 44.39
C VAL A 550 -24.69 -14.41 43.23
N LEU A 551 -25.96 -14.09 42.94
CA LEU A 551 -26.34 -13.22 41.81
C LEU A 551 -26.84 -11.87 42.36
N ILE A 552 -26.52 -10.84 41.63
CA ILE A 552 -27.07 -9.50 41.79
C ILE A 552 -27.80 -9.11 40.50
N SER A 553 -28.70 -8.14 40.59
CA SER A 553 -29.44 -7.63 39.45
C SER A 553 -29.38 -6.11 39.41
N GLN A 554 -29.25 -5.56 38.21
CA GLN A 554 -29.27 -4.12 37.95
C GLN A 554 -30.38 -3.81 36.94
N GLU A 555 -31.14 -2.74 37.20
CA GLU A 555 -32.17 -2.30 36.27
C GLU A 555 -31.56 -1.50 35.11
N CYS A 556 -31.77 -2.00 33.90
CA CYS A 556 -31.23 -1.44 32.67
C CYS A 556 -32.33 -1.28 31.59
N LEU A 557 -32.02 -0.48 30.56
CA LEU A 557 -32.88 -0.28 29.39
C LEU A 557 -32.52 -1.22 28.27
N THR A 558 -33.55 -1.73 27.56
CA THR A 558 -33.42 -2.49 26.34
C THR A 558 -34.32 -1.89 25.25
N ARG A 559 -34.53 -2.61 24.16
CA ARG A 559 -35.33 -2.15 23.02
C ARG A 559 -36.66 -1.52 23.39
N ASN A 560 -36.98 -0.40 22.73
CA ASN A 560 -38.19 0.41 22.92
C ASN A 560 -38.30 0.97 24.34
N GLY A 561 -37.21 1.20 25.03
CA GLY A 561 -37.18 1.73 26.37
C GLY A 561 -37.70 0.77 27.46
N LYS A 562 -37.84 -0.53 27.18
CA LYS A 562 -38.29 -1.51 28.15
C LYS A 562 -37.25 -1.72 29.23
N HIS A 563 -37.69 -1.78 30.48
CA HIS A 563 -36.87 -2.08 31.65
C HIS A 563 -36.67 -3.59 31.75
N PHE A 564 -35.46 -4.01 32.18
CA PHE A 564 -35.17 -5.40 32.50
C PHE A 564 -34.11 -5.49 33.59
N LYS A 565 -34.07 -6.62 34.29
CA LYS A 565 -33.07 -6.90 35.32
C LYS A 565 -31.89 -7.66 34.74
N GLN A 566 -30.73 -6.96 34.59
CA GLN A 566 -29.48 -7.56 34.15
C GLN A 566 -28.86 -8.37 35.29
N TYR A 567 -28.59 -9.66 35.08
CA TYR A 567 -28.00 -10.54 36.08
C TYR A 567 -26.47 -10.58 35.97
N LYS A 568 -25.79 -10.48 37.13
CA LYS A 568 -24.33 -10.64 37.24
C LYS A 568 -23.96 -11.48 38.45
N PHE A 569 -22.78 -12.11 38.46
CA PHE A 569 -22.19 -12.64 39.67
C PHE A 569 -21.76 -11.49 40.57
N ARG A 570 -21.94 -11.64 41.87
CA ARG A 570 -21.57 -10.63 42.87
C ARG A 570 -20.06 -10.59 43.04
N THR A 571 -19.48 -9.39 42.95
CA THR A 571 -18.04 -9.14 43.06
C THR A 571 -17.68 -8.29 44.28
N THR A 572 -18.69 -7.66 44.91
CA THR A 572 -18.54 -6.78 46.08
C THR A 572 -19.26 -7.34 47.30
N PRO A 573 -18.84 -7.02 48.54
CA PRO A 573 -19.58 -7.38 49.77
C PRO A 573 -21.01 -6.83 49.79
N VAL A 574 -21.88 -7.47 50.57
CA VAL A 574 -23.28 -7.04 50.71
C VAL A 574 -23.34 -5.60 51.23
N GLY A 575 -24.13 -4.75 50.56
CA GLY A 575 -24.33 -3.33 50.95
C GLY A 575 -23.34 -2.34 50.34
N ILE A 576 -22.34 -2.80 49.58
CA ILE A 576 -21.39 -1.91 48.87
C ILE A 576 -21.83 -1.77 47.42
N SER A 577 -21.88 -0.50 46.93
CA SER A 577 -22.21 -0.19 45.53
C SER A 577 -21.12 -0.68 44.55
N GLU A 578 -21.55 -1.31 43.47
CA GLU A 578 -20.65 -1.72 42.37
C GLU A 578 -20.19 -0.55 41.48
N ILE A 579 -20.72 0.64 41.64
CA ILE A 579 -20.37 1.80 40.81
C ILE A 579 -18.95 2.30 41.12
N ASN A 580 -18.61 2.33 42.43
CA ASN A 580 -17.28 2.68 42.92
C ASN A 580 -16.96 1.76 44.10
N PRO A 581 -16.55 0.53 43.85
CA PRO A 581 -16.33 -0.42 44.92
C PRO A 581 -15.13 -0.02 45.77
N THR A 582 -15.37 0.21 47.05
CA THR A 582 -14.30 0.47 48.03
C THR A 582 -13.68 -0.82 48.57
N LYS A 583 -14.36 -1.94 48.40
CA LYS A 583 -13.91 -3.30 48.81
C LYS A 583 -14.43 -4.34 47.82
N TRP A 584 -13.66 -5.40 47.64
CA TRP A 584 -13.99 -6.56 46.84
C TRP A 584 -14.15 -7.80 47.72
N ILE A 585 -15.01 -8.75 47.34
CA ILE A 585 -14.94 -10.10 47.88
C ILE A 585 -13.61 -10.76 47.48
N CYS A 586 -13.17 -11.79 48.20
CA CYS A 586 -11.99 -12.54 47.79
C CYS A 586 -12.17 -13.01 46.34
N GLY A 587 -11.19 -12.73 45.42
CA GLY A 587 -11.31 -13.02 44.01
C GLY A 587 -12.30 -12.15 43.21
N GLY A 588 -13.05 -11.23 43.82
CA GLY A 588 -14.03 -10.37 43.12
C GLY A 588 -13.41 -9.49 42.06
N HIS A 589 -12.21 -8.97 42.31
CA HIS A 589 -11.45 -8.20 41.34
C HIS A 589 -11.09 -9.04 40.12
N PHE A 590 -10.68 -10.30 40.30
CA PHE A 590 -10.37 -11.22 39.19
C PHE A 590 -11.64 -11.53 38.38
N LEU A 591 -12.76 -11.81 39.01
CA LEU A 591 -14.04 -12.06 38.32
C LEU A 591 -14.44 -10.91 37.43
N MET A 592 -14.29 -9.66 37.91
CA MET A 592 -14.60 -8.48 37.15
C MET A 592 -13.56 -8.22 36.04
N ALA A 593 -12.28 -8.37 36.32
CA ALA A 593 -11.21 -8.16 35.34
C ALA A 593 -11.25 -9.18 34.19
N SER A 594 -11.70 -10.42 34.47
CA SER A 594 -11.88 -11.47 33.47
C SER A 594 -13.26 -11.47 32.81
N HIS A 595 -14.16 -10.53 33.20
CA HIS A 595 -15.56 -10.49 32.75
C HIS A 595 -16.37 -11.77 33.04
N LEU A 596 -15.90 -12.64 33.89
CA LEU A 596 -16.62 -13.84 34.30
C LEU A 596 -17.87 -13.51 35.12
N ASP A 597 -17.92 -12.34 35.77
CA ASP A 597 -19.09 -11.79 36.45
C ASP A 597 -20.28 -11.57 35.49
N GLU A 598 -20.04 -11.38 34.18
CA GLU A 598 -21.07 -11.13 33.18
C GLU A 598 -21.71 -12.43 32.62
N LEU A 599 -21.19 -13.64 32.94
CA LEU A 599 -21.72 -14.91 32.45
C LEU A 599 -23.24 -15.12 32.70
N PRO A 600 -23.84 -14.73 33.87
CA PRO A 600 -25.26 -14.90 34.06
C PRO A 600 -26.16 -14.12 33.10
N GLN A 601 -25.63 -13.13 32.39
CA GLN A 601 -26.39 -12.37 31.38
C GLN A 601 -26.85 -13.23 30.20
N PHE A 602 -26.24 -14.41 29.93
CA PHE A 602 -26.76 -15.35 28.94
C PHE A 602 -28.20 -15.82 29.29
N LEU A 603 -28.60 -15.82 30.55
CA LEU A 603 -30.00 -16.04 30.95
C LEU A 603 -30.92 -14.91 30.44
N ASN A 604 -30.47 -13.65 30.49
CA ASN A 604 -31.23 -12.53 29.91
C ASN A 604 -31.35 -12.65 28.41
N VAL A 605 -30.29 -13.15 27.72
CA VAL A 605 -30.35 -13.40 26.29
C VAL A 605 -31.38 -14.50 25.97
N LEU A 606 -31.39 -15.62 26.71
CA LEU A 606 -32.36 -16.69 26.51
C LEU A 606 -33.81 -16.23 26.77
N ARG A 607 -34.03 -15.38 27.81
CA ARG A 607 -35.34 -14.77 28.07
C ARG A 607 -35.77 -13.78 27.01
N GLY A 608 -34.84 -13.33 26.15
CA GLY A 608 -35.13 -12.39 25.09
C GLY A 608 -35.12 -10.91 25.49
N GLU A 609 -34.63 -10.60 26.69
CA GLU A 609 -34.44 -9.26 27.18
C GLU A 609 -33.22 -8.60 26.57
N MET A 610 -32.18 -9.40 26.31
CA MET A 610 -30.91 -9.00 25.67
C MET A 610 -30.66 -9.80 24.36
N SER A 611 -29.62 -9.39 23.64
CA SER A 611 -28.99 -10.10 22.54
C SER A 611 -27.52 -10.37 22.88
N VAL A 612 -26.88 -11.32 22.24
CA VAL A 612 -25.42 -11.54 22.38
C VAL A 612 -24.65 -10.31 21.92
N VAL A 613 -25.01 -9.75 20.77
CA VAL A 613 -24.36 -8.55 20.21
C VAL A 613 -25.37 -7.41 20.11
N GLY A 614 -25.01 -6.24 20.59
CA GLY A 614 -25.86 -5.02 20.55
C GLY A 614 -25.25 -3.87 21.36
N PRO A 615 -25.87 -2.70 21.40
CA PRO A 615 -25.47 -1.62 22.26
C PRO A 615 -25.41 -2.07 23.73
N TYR A 616 -24.34 -1.70 24.45
CA TYR A 616 -24.19 -2.09 25.84
C TYR A 616 -25.33 -1.50 26.69
N PRO A 617 -25.97 -2.29 27.61
CA PRO A 617 -27.07 -1.82 28.43
C PRO A 617 -26.65 -0.70 29.36
N GLU A 618 -27.44 0.39 29.43
CA GLU A 618 -27.21 1.47 30.35
C GLU A 618 -28.23 1.42 31.53
N ARG A 619 -27.79 1.78 32.71
CA ARG A 619 -28.66 1.91 33.91
C ARG A 619 -29.65 3.04 33.70
N ILE A 620 -30.87 2.90 34.20
CA ILE A 620 -31.95 3.87 34.01
C ILE A 620 -31.53 5.29 34.42
N GLN A 621 -30.93 5.47 35.57
CA GLN A 621 -30.47 6.78 36.06
C GLN A 621 -29.45 7.47 35.17
N ILE A 622 -28.56 6.67 34.55
CA ILE A 622 -27.55 7.17 33.65
C ILE A 622 -28.19 7.52 32.30
N ALA A 623 -29.08 6.67 31.82
CA ALA A 623 -29.78 6.85 30.55
C ALA A 623 -30.63 8.14 30.58
N GLU A 624 -31.43 8.38 31.60
CA GLU A 624 -32.24 9.60 31.78
C GLU A 624 -31.39 10.87 31.78
N LYS A 625 -30.23 10.84 32.43
CA LYS A 625 -29.31 11.98 32.47
C LYS A 625 -28.74 12.27 31.06
N TYR A 626 -28.42 11.21 30.28
CA TYR A 626 -27.90 11.37 28.94
C TYR A 626 -28.99 11.81 27.92
N GLU A 627 -30.20 11.29 28.06
CA GLU A 627 -31.33 11.65 27.18
C GLU A 627 -31.66 13.15 27.29
N LYS A 628 -31.59 13.73 28.48
CA LYS A 628 -31.78 15.18 28.69
C LYS A 628 -30.78 16.05 27.93
N ASN A 629 -29.51 15.59 27.84
CA ASN A 629 -28.44 16.34 27.18
C ASN A 629 -28.24 15.98 25.73
N HIS A 630 -28.67 14.79 25.31
CA HIS A 630 -28.47 14.21 23.98
C HIS A 630 -29.74 13.41 23.60
N PRO A 631 -30.75 14.05 23.03
CA PRO A 631 -31.98 13.38 22.60
C PRO A 631 -31.77 12.18 21.67
N GLU A 632 -30.67 12.22 20.88
CA GLU A 632 -30.28 11.14 19.96
C GLU A 632 -29.92 9.84 20.70
N PHE A 633 -29.77 9.87 22.02
CA PHE A 633 -29.49 8.68 22.84
C PHE A 633 -30.57 7.62 22.70
N THR A 634 -31.82 8.00 22.47
CA THR A 634 -32.95 7.09 22.26
C THR A 634 -32.83 6.23 21.04
N TYR A 635 -32.05 6.66 20.01
CA TYR A 635 -31.88 5.90 18.77
C TYR A 635 -31.22 4.54 18.99
N ARG A 636 -30.36 4.40 20.00
CA ARG A 636 -29.76 3.11 20.37
C ARG A 636 -30.76 2.08 20.88
N LEU A 637 -31.91 2.53 21.36
CA LEU A 637 -32.99 1.68 21.86
C LEU A 637 -33.87 1.08 20.76
N SER A 638 -33.53 1.30 19.48
CA SER A 638 -34.22 0.65 18.35
C SER A 638 -33.93 -0.86 18.25
N VAL A 639 -32.84 -1.32 18.89
CA VAL A 639 -32.43 -2.73 18.97
C VAL A 639 -32.31 -3.17 20.43
N LYS A 640 -32.19 -4.51 20.66
CA LYS A 640 -31.96 -5.05 22.00
C LYS A 640 -30.56 -4.69 22.51
N ALA A 641 -30.45 -4.48 23.83
CA ALA A 641 -29.15 -4.36 24.48
C ALA A 641 -28.33 -5.64 24.30
N GLY A 642 -27.01 -5.49 24.12
CA GLY A 642 -26.08 -6.58 23.88
C GLY A 642 -25.17 -6.89 25.08
N LEU A 643 -24.73 -8.14 25.17
CA LEU A 643 -23.69 -8.57 26.08
C LEU A 643 -22.34 -7.99 25.67
N THR A 644 -22.11 -7.94 24.36
CA THR A 644 -21.01 -7.22 23.71
C THR A 644 -21.55 -6.33 22.59
N GLY A 645 -20.74 -5.39 22.10
CA GLY A 645 -21.19 -4.47 21.04
C GLY A 645 -20.04 -3.74 20.37
N TYR A 646 -20.35 -3.11 19.24
CA TYR A 646 -19.38 -2.40 18.42
C TYR A 646 -18.63 -1.33 19.22
N ALA A 647 -19.34 -0.54 20.03
CA ALA A 647 -18.73 0.47 20.88
C ALA A 647 -17.87 -0.12 22.00
N LYS A 648 -18.22 -1.30 22.55
CA LYS A 648 -17.43 -1.99 23.60
C LYS A 648 -16.09 -2.50 23.04
N VAL A 649 -16.06 -2.94 21.78
CA VAL A 649 -14.89 -3.55 21.15
C VAL A 649 -13.97 -2.53 20.47
N HIS A 650 -14.56 -1.52 19.80
CA HIS A 650 -13.79 -0.53 19.03
C HIS A 650 -13.64 0.82 19.74
N GLY A 651 -14.39 1.04 20.83
CA GLY A 651 -14.27 2.23 21.67
C GLY A 651 -13.19 2.03 22.74
N LYS A 652 -12.24 2.96 22.87
CA LYS A 652 -11.38 3.00 24.06
C LYS A 652 -12.23 3.32 25.29
N TYR A 653 -11.87 2.81 26.46
CA TYR A 653 -12.56 3.09 27.73
C TYR A 653 -12.72 4.59 28.03
N SER A 654 -11.82 5.42 27.50
CA SER A 654 -11.82 6.88 27.61
C SER A 654 -12.62 7.60 26.53
N SER A 655 -13.29 6.88 25.60
CA SER A 655 -14.04 7.53 24.52
C SER A 655 -15.25 8.28 25.08
N SER A 656 -15.48 9.50 24.58
CA SER A 656 -16.66 10.30 25.00
C SER A 656 -17.95 9.54 24.70
N LYS A 657 -18.98 9.73 25.53
CA LYS A 657 -20.30 9.11 25.34
C LYS A 657 -20.89 9.43 23.96
N LYS A 658 -20.60 10.62 23.43
CA LYS A 658 -20.98 11.00 22.05
C LYS A 658 -20.35 10.07 21.01
N ASN A 659 -19.10 9.67 21.18
CA ASN A 659 -18.44 8.74 20.29
C ASN A 659 -18.96 7.31 20.44
N GLN A 660 -19.26 6.88 21.67
CA GLN A 660 -19.92 5.59 21.93
C GLN A 660 -21.28 5.52 21.22
N LEU A 661 -22.08 6.61 21.30
CA LEU A 661 -23.36 6.70 20.60
C LEU A 661 -23.22 6.60 19.10
N LYS A 662 -22.23 7.28 18.51
CA LYS A 662 -21.94 7.16 17.05
C LYS A 662 -21.59 5.71 16.65
N MET A 663 -20.81 5.00 17.47
CA MET A 663 -20.45 3.60 17.23
C MET A 663 -21.63 2.65 17.35
N ASP A 664 -22.49 2.83 18.35
CA ASP A 664 -23.73 2.08 18.51
C ASP A 664 -24.65 2.30 17.32
N PHE A 665 -24.73 3.55 16.87
CA PHE A 665 -25.58 3.93 15.74
C PHE A 665 -25.04 3.36 14.43
N TYR A 666 -23.71 3.38 14.23
CA TYR A 666 -23.07 2.73 13.09
C TYR A 666 -23.40 1.24 13.02
N TYR A 667 -23.35 0.54 14.17
CA TYR A 667 -23.72 -0.87 14.25
C TYR A 667 -25.18 -1.11 13.84
N ILE A 668 -26.12 -0.31 14.36
CA ILE A 668 -27.56 -0.46 14.09
C ILE A 668 -27.85 -0.27 12.59
N GLN A 669 -27.24 0.71 11.97
CA GLN A 669 -27.46 1.05 10.57
C GLN A 669 -26.78 0.07 9.60
N ASN A 670 -25.64 -0.48 9.94
CA ASN A 670 -24.86 -1.39 9.10
C ASN A 670 -24.97 -2.87 9.57
N TYR A 671 -26.06 -3.21 10.24
CA TYR A 671 -26.22 -4.55 10.76
C TYR A 671 -26.09 -5.62 9.69
N SER A 672 -25.26 -6.61 9.97
CA SER A 672 -25.16 -7.88 9.22
C SER A 672 -24.72 -9.00 10.15
N PHE A 673 -25.07 -10.23 9.82
CA PHE A 673 -24.61 -11.40 10.58
C PHE A 673 -23.08 -11.50 10.61
N ALA A 674 -22.41 -11.13 9.53
CA ALA A 674 -20.96 -11.08 9.46
C ALA A 674 -20.36 -10.02 10.43
N LEU A 675 -21.05 -8.89 10.62
CA LEU A 675 -20.67 -7.87 11.58
C LEU A 675 -20.80 -8.39 13.02
N ASP A 676 -21.87 -9.11 13.36
CA ASP A 676 -22.02 -9.74 14.67
C ASP A 676 -20.88 -10.74 14.95
N LEU A 677 -20.55 -11.61 14.00
CA LEU A 677 -19.42 -12.55 14.14
C LEU A 677 -18.09 -11.82 14.31
N SER A 678 -17.86 -10.73 13.59
CA SER A 678 -16.63 -9.95 13.72
C SER A 678 -16.53 -9.25 15.07
N ILE A 679 -17.66 -8.77 15.65
CA ILE A 679 -17.71 -8.17 16.98
C ILE A 679 -17.42 -9.24 18.05
N LEU A 680 -17.98 -10.44 17.91
CA LEU A 680 -17.69 -11.56 18.81
C LEU A 680 -16.21 -11.96 18.76
N ALA A 681 -15.65 -12.07 17.56
CA ALA A 681 -14.24 -12.36 17.38
C ALA A 681 -13.34 -11.29 18.02
N ALA A 682 -13.71 -10.02 17.88
CA ALA A 682 -12.99 -8.91 18.48
C ALA A 682 -13.20 -8.87 20.00
N THR A 683 -14.37 -9.27 20.53
CA THR A 683 -14.61 -9.39 21.98
C THR A 683 -13.64 -10.40 22.61
N LEU A 684 -13.40 -11.54 21.97
CA LEU A 684 -12.42 -12.52 22.45
C LEU A 684 -11.00 -11.94 22.54
N LYS A 685 -10.63 -11.02 21.65
CA LYS A 685 -9.34 -10.32 21.72
C LYS A 685 -9.28 -9.37 22.91
N VAL A 686 -10.32 -8.54 23.09
CA VAL A 686 -10.40 -7.57 24.18
C VAL A 686 -10.38 -8.25 25.55
N LEU A 687 -10.99 -9.44 25.67
CA LEU A 687 -10.96 -10.22 26.91
C LEU A 687 -9.54 -10.72 27.29
N LEU A 688 -8.65 -10.86 26.32
CA LEU A 688 -7.26 -11.32 26.52
C LEU A 688 -6.24 -10.16 26.56
N GLU A 689 -6.64 -8.95 26.22
CA GLU A 689 -5.78 -7.78 26.36
C GLU A 689 -5.66 -7.39 27.84
N PRO A 690 -4.43 -7.24 28.38
CA PRO A 690 -4.26 -6.74 29.72
C PRO A 690 -4.82 -5.30 29.78
N HIS A 691 -5.76 -5.06 30.68
CA HIS A 691 -6.34 -3.74 30.92
C HIS A 691 -5.22 -2.72 31.17
N GLN A 692 -4.90 -1.89 30.20
CA GLN A 692 -4.20 -0.64 30.47
C GLN A 692 -5.16 0.26 31.22
N LYS A 693 -4.93 0.40 32.56
CA LYS A 693 -5.60 1.36 33.42
C LYS A 693 -5.26 2.80 33.02
#